data_33148769bf96c6d17d43c62b128a7cb8
#
_entry.id   33148769bf96c6d17d43c62b128a7cb8
#
_cell.length_a   1.000
_cell.length_b   1.000
_cell.length_c   1.000
_cell.angle_alpha   90.00
_cell.angle_beta   90.00
_cell.angle_gamma   90.00
#
_symmetry.space_group_name_H-M   'P 1'
#
loop_
_entity.id
_entity.type
_entity.pdbx_description
1 polymer ?
#
loop_
_entity_poly.entity_id
_entity_poly.type
_entity_poly.pdbx_seq_one_letter_code
_entity_poly.pdbx_strand_id
1 'polypeptide(L)'
;MPKDQPTAIHRQDYRPPDYRIETVDLEFDLEPTATRVKARLAIKAAYDGGGVRPLVLHGDALELLSVALDGRVLGAGDYVLGDKSLTIAAPPASFTLDIETRINPAANTQLSGLYVSNNVFCTQCEAEGFRRITYFLDRPDVMAVYRTTIRADRQRYPVLLSNGNLVEQRELEGGRHMAVWHDPFPKPSYLFALVAGDLACNEDHFKTRSGRDVTLRIFVEHGKVERTGYAMDCLKRSMRWDEERFGLEYDLDLFNIVAVSDFNMGAMENKSLNVFNDRYILADPQTATDADYAGIETVVSHEYFHNWTGDRITCRDWFQLSLKEGLTVFRDHEFSSDQRSRPVTRIQNVRALRARQFPEDGGPLAHPVRPDSYIEINNFYTATVYEKGAEVIGMMQTVLGRDGFRKGMDLYVQRHDGQAVTCDDFAAAMADANGVDLGQFKLWYSQAGTPELTIEGKYDARDGSYALTVAQRCPPTPGQPDKKPMHIPLAVGLLDAQGRDIRLQLDGEDAAAAQEGRVLAVTAPQQTFRFRNVPKPKALSVNRGFSAPVNITLKQSGAERAFLMGHDSDPFARWEAGQQFATDLMLKRVEEIQRGAVSAYDPAFAEAIGHILRDEKLETAFAAEAIALPGADYLAERMAVIDVEAIHAAREALRATIAKTLRLDLERVFAANRSDAPFSPDAQSAGRRALRNAVLGYRAALAAEDPDVAPHLLHLYSAADNMTDRMAALRLLVDVAGAERQAALDDFYDRYRDDPLVVDKWLSLQAVSALPDTLDRVKALLGHPAFAMEKPNKVRALIGAFTASNPLRYHAADGSGYAFHAERTLALDPINPQVAARLLAPLGRWQRFDGDRQAKMKAGLQRILAAPKLSPDVYEIASKSLG
;
A
#
# COMPACT_ATOMS: atom_id res chain seq x y z
N MET A 1 -34.13 -9.79 -15.17
CA MET A 1 -32.98 -9.04 -14.68
C MET A 1 -32.78 -7.82 -15.58
N PRO A 2 -32.51 -6.62 -15.09
CA PRO A 2 -32.14 -5.50 -15.95
C PRO A 2 -30.91 -5.89 -16.80
N LYS A 3 -30.94 -5.60 -18.07
CA LYS A 3 -29.99 -6.08 -19.10
C LYS A 3 -28.55 -5.51 -19.00
N ASP A 4 -28.23 -4.71 -17.96
CA ASP A 4 -27.00 -3.88 -17.91
C ASP A 4 -26.24 -3.96 -16.57
N GLN A 5 -26.45 -5.00 -15.75
CA GLN A 5 -25.64 -5.14 -14.54
C GLN A 5 -24.32 -5.84 -14.88
N PRO A 6 -23.15 -5.30 -14.44
CA PRO A 6 -21.84 -5.94 -14.64
C PRO A 6 -21.83 -7.36 -14.04
N THR A 7 -21.20 -8.31 -14.75
CA THR A 7 -21.14 -9.71 -14.36
C THR A 7 -19.87 -10.00 -13.59
N ALA A 8 -19.97 -10.73 -12.48
CA ALA A 8 -18.82 -11.17 -11.72
C ALA A 8 -18.04 -12.26 -12.45
N ILE A 9 -16.72 -12.19 -12.39
CA ILE A 9 -15.76 -13.21 -12.85
C ILE A 9 -15.39 -14.05 -11.62
N HIS A 10 -15.37 -15.38 -11.75
CA HIS A 10 -15.07 -16.28 -10.65
C HIS A 10 -13.77 -17.07 -10.88
N ARG A 11 -12.98 -17.26 -9.82
CA ARG A 11 -11.70 -17.98 -9.85
C ARG A 11 -11.84 -19.43 -10.34
N GLN A 12 -12.93 -20.10 -10.00
CA GLN A 12 -13.21 -21.47 -10.43
C GLN A 12 -13.48 -21.60 -11.94
N ASP A 13 -13.80 -20.48 -12.61
CA ASP A 13 -14.09 -20.47 -14.05
C ASP A 13 -12.83 -20.28 -14.90
N TYR A 14 -11.65 -20.16 -14.26
CA TYR A 14 -10.40 -20.09 -14.99
C TYR A 14 -10.24 -21.24 -15.97
N ARG A 15 -9.85 -20.91 -17.19
CA ARG A 15 -9.45 -21.86 -18.23
C ARG A 15 -8.15 -21.37 -18.87
N PRO A 16 -7.20 -22.25 -19.16
CA PRO A 16 -6.04 -21.90 -19.97
C PRO A 16 -6.46 -21.25 -21.29
N PRO A 17 -5.69 -20.32 -21.84
CA PRO A 17 -6.01 -19.68 -23.11
C PRO A 17 -5.95 -20.72 -24.25
N ASP A 18 -6.91 -20.63 -25.17
CA ASP A 18 -6.95 -21.51 -26.35
C ASP A 18 -5.82 -21.22 -27.34
N TYR A 19 -5.22 -20.02 -27.26
CA TYR A 19 -4.12 -19.60 -28.12
C TYR A 19 -3.01 -18.98 -27.28
N ARG A 20 -1.76 -19.14 -27.76
CA ARG A 20 -0.56 -18.48 -27.22
C ARG A 20 -0.06 -17.45 -28.23
N ILE A 21 0.46 -16.36 -27.75
CA ILE A 21 1.18 -15.36 -28.52
C ILE A 21 2.66 -15.53 -28.19
N GLU A 22 3.49 -15.86 -29.18
CA GLU A 22 4.93 -16.09 -28.97
C GLU A 22 5.71 -14.78 -29.09
N THR A 23 5.38 -13.96 -30.09
CA THR A 23 6.03 -12.66 -30.31
C THR A 23 5.01 -11.58 -30.59
N VAL A 24 5.34 -10.38 -30.15
CA VAL A 24 4.55 -9.16 -30.32
C VAL A 24 5.47 -8.07 -30.89
N ASP A 25 5.29 -7.73 -32.17
CA ASP A 25 5.94 -6.57 -32.78
C ASP A 25 4.95 -5.40 -32.78
N LEU A 26 5.28 -4.33 -32.09
CA LEU A 26 4.47 -3.12 -32.00
C LEU A 26 5.14 -1.96 -32.74
N GLU A 27 4.38 -1.23 -33.55
CA GLU A 27 4.82 0.03 -34.13
C GLU A 27 3.84 1.15 -33.74
N PHE A 28 4.37 2.15 -33.09
CA PHE A 28 3.64 3.36 -32.69
C PHE A 28 4.05 4.54 -33.58
N ASP A 29 3.06 5.20 -34.16
CA ASP A 29 3.20 6.49 -34.79
C ASP A 29 2.49 7.51 -33.90
N LEU A 30 3.28 8.17 -33.03
CA LEU A 30 2.74 8.96 -31.93
C LEU A 30 2.24 10.33 -32.44
N GLU A 31 0.95 10.54 -32.19
CA GLU A 31 0.27 11.83 -32.28
C GLU A 31 -0.72 11.96 -31.13
N PRO A 32 -0.77 13.07 -30.39
CA PRO A 32 -1.56 13.16 -29.15
C PRO A 32 -3.04 12.81 -29.32
N THR A 33 -3.64 13.16 -30.46
CA THR A 33 -5.08 12.97 -30.71
C THR A 33 -5.40 11.82 -31.67
N ALA A 34 -4.39 11.23 -32.32
CA ALA A 34 -4.60 10.23 -33.38
C ALA A 34 -3.40 9.27 -33.53
N THR A 35 -2.92 8.73 -32.41
CA THR A 35 -1.83 7.75 -32.43
C THR A 35 -2.26 6.50 -33.20
N ARG A 36 -1.46 6.09 -34.19
CA ARG A 36 -1.64 4.81 -34.90
C ARG A 36 -0.76 3.75 -34.29
N VAL A 37 -1.34 2.57 -34.09
CA VAL A 37 -0.66 1.40 -33.52
C VAL A 37 -0.81 0.24 -34.51
N LYS A 38 0.33 -0.34 -34.93
CA LYS A 38 0.36 -1.61 -35.65
C LYS A 38 0.90 -2.68 -34.75
N ALA A 39 0.15 -3.76 -34.61
CA ALA A 39 0.54 -4.95 -33.84
C ALA A 39 0.65 -6.14 -34.78
N ARG A 40 1.82 -6.80 -34.80
CA ARG A 40 2.01 -8.08 -35.46
C ARG A 40 2.21 -9.14 -34.43
N LEU A 41 1.32 -10.14 -34.38
CA LEU A 41 1.23 -11.18 -33.37
C LEU A 41 1.52 -12.54 -34.01
N ALA A 42 2.54 -13.25 -33.55
CA ALA A 42 2.74 -14.67 -33.92
C ALA A 42 1.92 -15.55 -32.96
N ILE A 43 0.87 -16.19 -33.48
CA ILE A 43 -0.14 -16.88 -32.67
C ILE A 43 -0.11 -18.39 -32.97
N LYS A 44 -0.20 -19.21 -31.94
CA LYS A 44 -0.33 -20.65 -32.02
C LYS A 44 -1.50 -21.18 -31.19
N ALA A 45 -2.23 -22.15 -31.66
CA ALA A 45 -3.21 -22.88 -30.89
C ALA A 45 -2.53 -23.59 -29.70
N ALA A 46 -3.20 -23.55 -28.55
CA ALA A 46 -2.72 -24.13 -27.29
C ALA A 46 -3.65 -25.25 -26.79
N TYR A 47 -4.59 -25.69 -27.60
CA TYR A 47 -5.52 -26.77 -27.27
C TYR A 47 -5.18 -28.06 -28.01
N ASP A 48 -5.32 -29.19 -27.32
CA ASP A 48 -5.21 -30.53 -27.90
C ASP A 48 -6.59 -31.06 -28.31
N GLY A 49 -6.72 -31.58 -29.53
CA GLY A 49 -7.92 -32.24 -29.99
C GLY A 49 -8.62 -31.57 -31.17
N GLY A 50 -9.46 -32.38 -31.89
CA GLY A 50 -10.07 -32.00 -33.14
C GLY A 50 -11.17 -30.94 -33.00
N GLY A 51 -10.99 -29.89 -33.74
CA GLY A 51 -11.92 -28.77 -33.89
C GLY A 51 -11.20 -27.43 -33.78
N VAL A 52 -11.61 -26.49 -34.63
CA VAL A 52 -11.08 -25.12 -34.59
C VAL A 52 -11.88 -24.34 -33.54
N ARG A 53 -11.17 -23.64 -32.67
CA ARG A 53 -11.79 -22.73 -31.67
C ARG A 53 -11.70 -21.28 -32.15
N PRO A 54 -12.66 -20.44 -31.81
CA PRO A 54 -12.57 -19.01 -32.16
C PRO A 54 -11.43 -18.34 -31.39
N LEU A 55 -10.72 -17.44 -32.03
CA LEU A 55 -9.82 -16.50 -31.37
C LEU A 55 -10.65 -15.28 -30.97
N VAL A 56 -10.70 -15.00 -29.67
CA VAL A 56 -11.37 -13.82 -29.11
C VAL A 56 -10.34 -12.91 -28.50
N LEU A 57 -10.11 -11.74 -29.10
CA LEU A 57 -9.21 -10.71 -28.61
C LEU A 57 -10.00 -9.62 -27.88
N HIS A 58 -9.45 -9.13 -26.75
CA HIS A 58 -10.02 -8.02 -26.01
C HIS A 58 -9.60 -6.69 -26.62
N GLY A 59 -10.51 -5.71 -26.65
CA GLY A 59 -10.26 -4.34 -27.09
C GLY A 59 -11.25 -3.38 -26.45
N ASP A 60 -10.79 -2.21 -26.01
CA ASP A 60 -11.64 -1.19 -25.39
C ASP A 60 -11.23 0.20 -25.87
N ALA A 61 -12.22 1.03 -26.26
CA ALA A 61 -12.03 2.39 -26.73
C ALA A 61 -11.04 2.52 -27.93
N LEU A 62 -11.10 1.56 -28.86
CA LEU A 62 -10.24 1.48 -30.03
C LEU A 62 -11.01 1.82 -31.32
N GLU A 63 -10.35 2.47 -32.26
CA GLU A 63 -10.78 2.50 -33.66
C GLU A 63 -9.98 1.47 -34.45
N LEU A 64 -10.63 0.42 -34.94
CA LEU A 64 -10.02 -0.58 -35.79
C LEU A 64 -9.85 -0.05 -37.22
N LEU A 65 -8.62 -0.02 -37.74
CA LEU A 65 -8.33 0.41 -39.09
C LEU A 65 -8.19 -0.76 -40.06
N SER A 66 -7.49 -1.81 -39.68
CA SER A 66 -7.34 -3.02 -40.51
C SER A 66 -6.98 -4.25 -39.67
N VAL A 67 -7.33 -5.42 -40.22
CA VAL A 67 -6.91 -6.74 -39.72
C VAL A 67 -6.43 -7.56 -40.89
N ALA A 68 -5.26 -8.22 -40.79
CA ALA A 68 -4.79 -9.15 -41.79
C ALA A 68 -4.28 -10.45 -41.13
N LEU A 69 -4.58 -11.59 -41.76
CA LEU A 69 -4.15 -12.90 -41.31
C LEU A 69 -3.20 -13.48 -42.39
N ASP A 70 -1.95 -13.81 -41.98
CA ASP A 70 -0.87 -14.24 -42.87
C ASP A 70 -0.72 -13.33 -44.10
N GLY A 71 -0.82 -12.03 -43.92
CA GLY A 71 -0.73 -11.02 -44.99
C GLY A 71 -2.01 -10.82 -45.82
N ARG A 72 -3.05 -11.67 -45.65
CA ARG A 72 -4.35 -11.48 -46.30
C ARG A 72 -5.22 -10.51 -45.45
N VAL A 73 -5.55 -9.39 -46.01
CA VAL A 73 -6.48 -8.42 -45.39
C VAL A 73 -7.87 -9.07 -45.23
N LEU A 74 -8.42 -9.04 -44.04
CA LEU A 74 -9.74 -9.56 -43.71
C LEU A 74 -10.81 -8.52 -44.02
N GLY A 75 -11.93 -8.97 -44.58
CA GLY A 75 -13.14 -8.18 -44.80
C GLY A 75 -14.10 -8.28 -43.61
N ALA A 76 -15.15 -7.46 -43.63
CA ALA A 76 -16.18 -7.41 -42.57
C ALA A 76 -16.90 -8.74 -42.31
N GLY A 77 -16.82 -9.74 -43.19
CA GLY A 77 -17.40 -11.08 -43.00
C GLY A 77 -16.42 -12.11 -42.44
N ASP A 78 -15.11 -11.76 -42.34
CA ASP A 78 -14.07 -12.68 -41.87
C ASP A 78 -13.89 -12.63 -40.33
N TYR A 79 -14.39 -11.59 -39.66
CA TYR A 79 -14.35 -11.41 -38.22
C TYR A 79 -15.60 -10.74 -37.69
N VAL A 80 -15.83 -10.85 -36.37
CA VAL A 80 -16.90 -10.16 -35.67
C VAL A 80 -16.31 -9.13 -34.75
N LEU A 81 -16.69 -7.88 -34.89
CA LEU A 81 -16.34 -6.78 -33.99
C LEU A 81 -17.47 -6.62 -32.97
N GLY A 82 -17.17 -6.95 -31.69
CA GLY A 82 -18.06 -6.71 -30.57
C GLY A 82 -17.71 -5.39 -29.87
N ASP A 83 -18.43 -5.07 -28.82
CA ASP A 83 -18.26 -3.82 -28.03
C ASP A 83 -16.85 -3.73 -27.42
N LYS A 84 -16.35 -4.86 -26.91
CA LYS A 84 -15.02 -4.96 -26.27
C LYS A 84 -14.22 -6.15 -26.79
N SER A 85 -14.47 -6.60 -28.01
CA SER A 85 -13.79 -7.76 -28.55
C SER A 85 -13.69 -7.77 -30.08
N LEU A 86 -12.68 -8.46 -30.59
CA LEU A 86 -12.55 -8.86 -31.99
C LEU A 86 -12.47 -10.38 -32.03
N THR A 87 -13.36 -11.02 -32.79
CA THR A 87 -13.45 -12.49 -32.86
C THR A 87 -13.22 -12.99 -34.27
N ILE A 88 -12.24 -13.90 -34.46
CA ILE A 88 -12.02 -14.68 -35.69
C ILE A 88 -12.50 -16.10 -35.43
N ALA A 89 -13.54 -16.53 -36.15
CA ALA A 89 -14.25 -17.78 -35.83
C ALA A 89 -13.42 -19.05 -36.07
N ALA A 90 -12.57 -19.05 -37.05
CA ALA A 90 -11.85 -20.25 -37.45
C ALA A 90 -10.43 -19.91 -37.99
N PRO A 91 -9.53 -19.43 -37.13
CA PRO A 91 -8.14 -19.19 -37.54
C PRO A 91 -7.39 -20.49 -37.69
N PRO A 92 -6.27 -20.51 -38.45
CA PRO A 92 -5.35 -21.67 -38.52
C PRO A 92 -4.75 -21.99 -37.14
N ALA A 93 -4.12 -23.16 -36.99
CA ALA A 93 -3.46 -23.56 -35.76
C ALA A 93 -2.17 -22.74 -35.46
N SER A 94 -1.55 -22.16 -36.48
CA SER A 94 -0.40 -21.27 -36.36
C SER A 94 -0.50 -20.24 -37.47
N PHE A 95 -0.39 -18.95 -37.12
CA PHE A 95 -0.56 -17.84 -38.07
C PHE A 95 0.04 -16.56 -37.52
N THR A 96 0.21 -15.58 -38.38
CA THR A 96 0.53 -14.20 -38.04
C THR A 96 -0.73 -13.34 -38.16
N LEU A 97 -1.02 -12.53 -37.15
CA LEU A 97 -2.14 -11.59 -37.19
C LEU A 97 -1.59 -10.16 -37.12
N ASP A 98 -1.84 -9.38 -38.16
CA ASP A 98 -1.55 -7.95 -38.20
C ASP A 98 -2.83 -7.16 -37.88
N ILE A 99 -2.76 -6.28 -36.89
CA ILE A 99 -3.87 -5.42 -36.47
C ILE A 99 -3.39 -3.96 -36.50
N GLU A 100 -4.17 -3.07 -37.09
CA GLU A 100 -3.90 -1.65 -37.04
C GLU A 100 -5.06 -0.93 -36.36
N THR A 101 -4.74 -0.15 -35.32
CA THR A 101 -5.70 0.63 -34.55
C THR A 101 -5.32 2.10 -34.54
N ARG A 102 -6.31 2.96 -34.22
CA ARG A 102 -6.11 4.38 -33.90
C ARG A 102 -6.71 4.67 -32.54
N ILE A 103 -5.96 5.41 -31.71
CA ILE A 103 -6.33 5.81 -30.36
C ILE A 103 -6.10 7.31 -30.15
N ASN A 104 -6.75 7.88 -29.12
CA ASN A 104 -6.62 9.29 -28.76
C ASN A 104 -6.06 9.44 -27.32
N PRO A 105 -4.74 9.42 -27.13
CA PRO A 105 -4.12 9.52 -25.82
C PRO A 105 -4.44 10.80 -25.05
N ALA A 106 -4.59 11.94 -25.74
CA ALA A 106 -4.89 13.23 -25.12
C ALA A 106 -6.30 13.31 -24.51
N ALA A 107 -7.25 12.48 -24.99
CA ALA A 107 -8.60 12.39 -24.43
C ALA A 107 -8.74 11.31 -23.35
N ASN A 108 -7.69 10.57 -23.06
CA ASN A 108 -7.71 9.47 -22.09
C ASN A 108 -7.54 9.99 -20.66
N THR A 109 -8.63 10.41 -20.01
CA THR A 109 -8.66 10.88 -18.62
C THR A 109 -8.67 9.75 -17.59
N GLN A 110 -8.95 8.52 -18.00
CA GLN A 110 -8.93 7.35 -17.12
C GLN A 110 -7.51 6.94 -16.72
N LEU A 111 -6.50 7.41 -17.47
CA LEU A 111 -5.07 7.10 -17.27
C LEU A 111 -4.84 5.56 -17.29
N SER A 112 -5.46 4.88 -18.25
CA SER A 112 -5.36 3.44 -18.50
C SER A 112 -5.09 3.18 -19.98
N GLY A 113 -4.12 2.34 -20.33
CA GLY A 113 -3.55 2.25 -21.67
C GLY A 113 -2.56 3.39 -21.94
N LEU A 114 -2.50 3.88 -23.17
CA LEU A 114 -1.66 5.03 -23.55
C LEU A 114 -2.40 6.35 -23.33
N TYR A 115 -1.78 7.29 -22.62
CA TYR A 115 -2.33 8.61 -22.36
C TYR A 115 -1.25 9.70 -22.39
N VAL A 116 -1.63 10.97 -22.21
CA VAL A 116 -0.72 12.11 -22.15
C VAL A 116 -0.83 12.79 -20.79
N SER A 117 0.30 12.96 -20.10
CA SER A 117 0.45 13.73 -18.87
C SER A 117 1.49 14.84 -19.12
N ASN A 118 1.12 16.11 -18.94
CA ASN A 118 2.02 17.26 -19.14
C ASN A 118 2.87 17.17 -20.45
N ASN A 119 2.23 16.86 -21.58
CA ASN A 119 2.86 16.64 -22.88
C ASN A 119 3.82 15.42 -22.96
N VAL A 120 3.82 14.54 -22.00
CA VAL A 120 4.55 13.26 -22.03
C VAL A 120 3.55 12.15 -22.32
N PHE A 121 3.80 11.34 -23.34
CA PHE A 121 3.10 10.08 -23.53
C PHE A 121 3.59 9.08 -22.49
N CYS A 122 2.67 8.42 -21.83
CA CYS A 122 2.97 7.33 -20.90
C CYS A 122 1.87 6.28 -20.91
N THR A 123 2.21 5.09 -20.45
CA THR A 123 1.28 3.96 -20.37
C THR A 123 1.01 3.54 -18.94
N GLN A 124 -0.22 3.03 -18.70
CA GLN A 124 -0.55 2.17 -17.56
C GLN A 124 -1.35 0.98 -18.08
N CYS A 125 -0.75 -0.20 -18.11
CA CYS A 125 -1.37 -1.39 -18.66
C CYS A 125 -1.91 -2.36 -17.60
N GLU A 126 -1.47 -2.30 -16.37
CA GLU A 126 -2.03 -3.11 -15.29
C GLU A 126 -3.37 -2.51 -14.80
N ALA A 127 -4.44 -3.33 -14.61
CA ALA A 127 -4.44 -4.77 -14.85
C ALA A 127 -4.77 -5.09 -16.33
N GLU A 128 -5.71 -4.38 -16.97
CA GLU A 128 -6.28 -4.69 -18.29
C GLU A 128 -6.26 -3.47 -19.24
N GLY A 129 -5.22 -2.63 -19.11
CA GLY A 129 -5.07 -1.41 -19.93
C GLY A 129 -4.47 -1.63 -21.30
N PHE A 130 -3.78 -2.75 -21.57
CA PHE A 130 -3.18 -3.01 -22.86
C PHE A 130 -4.22 -3.13 -23.97
N ARG A 131 -5.41 -3.68 -23.68
CA ARG A 131 -6.56 -3.75 -24.58
C ARG A 131 -7.08 -2.40 -25.06
N ARG A 132 -6.63 -1.29 -24.44
CA ARG A 132 -6.93 0.09 -24.85
C ARG A 132 -5.89 0.67 -25.83
N ILE A 133 -4.91 -0.15 -26.22
CA ILE A 133 -3.86 0.18 -27.18
C ILE A 133 -4.08 -0.57 -28.50
N THR A 134 -4.31 -1.86 -28.42
CA THR A 134 -4.62 -2.74 -29.56
C THR A 134 -5.46 -3.93 -29.11
N TYR A 135 -6.08 -4.66 -30.03
CA TYR A 135 -6.77 -5.92 -29.71
C TYR A 135 -5.75 -7.01 -29.34
N PHE A 136 -5.96 -7.66 -28.21
CA PHE A 136 -5.00 -8.60 -27.65
C PHE A 136 -5.65 -9.69 -26.77
N LEU A 137 -4.97 -10.81 -26.53
CA LEU A 137 -5.29 -11.73 -25.45
C LEU A 137 -4.76 -11.11 -24.13
N ASP A 138 -5.48 -10.11 -23.63
CA ASP A 138 -5.04 -9.27 -22.51
C ASP A 138 -5.31 -9.94 -21.16
N ARG A 139 -4.44 -10.90 -20.84
CA ARG A 139 -4.47 -11.70 -19.62
C ARG A 139 -3.05 -12.09 -19.20
N PRO A 140 -2.78 -12.27 -17.88
CA PRO A 140 -1.41 -12.40 -17.39
C PRO A 140 -0.72 -13.74 -17.74
N ASP A 141 -1.47 -14.79 -18.10
CA ASP A 141 -0.90 -16.08 -18.53
C ASP A 141 -0.56 -16.16 -20.02
N VAL A 142 -0.74 -15.08 -20.76
CA VAL A 142 -0.28 -14.96 -22.15
C VAL A 142 1.03 -14.16 -22.15
N MET A 143 2.12 -14.90 -22.11
CA MET A 143 3.48 -14.35 -22.05
C MET A 143 4.12 -14.41 -23.44
N ALA A 144 4.64 -13.26 -23.89
CA ALA A 144 5.24 -13.12 -25.22
C ALA A 144 6.54 -12.29 -25.16
N VAL A 145 7.39 -12.44 -26.17
CA VAL A 145 8.56 -11.59 -26.39
C VAL A 145 8.14 -10.35 -27.17
N TYR A 146 8.51 -9.17 -26.68
CA TYR A 146 8.09 -7.88 -27.25
C TYR A 146 9.21 -7.16 -27.99
N ARG A 147 8.90 -6.66 -29.18
CA ARG A 147 9.70 -5.67 -29.92
C ARG A 147 8.82 -4.43 -30.17
N THR A 148 9.31 -3.26 -29.80
CA THR A 148 8.54 -2.01 -29.91
C THR A 148 9.30 -0.98 -30.73
N THR A 149 8.67 -0.48 -31.77
CA THR A 149 9.16 0.61 -32.60
C THR A 149 8.31 1.86 -32.30
N ILE A 150 8.94 2.94 -31.92
CA ILE A 150 8.27 4.22 -31.60
C ILE A 150 8.75 5.26 -32.60
N ARG A 151 7.82 5.95 -33.27
CA ARG A 151 8.07 7.08 -34.17
C ARG A 151 7.36 8.32 -33.63
N ALA A 152 8.08 9.44 -33.53
CA ALA A 152 7.50 10.71 -33.05
C ALA A 152 8.21 11.92 -33.66
N ASP A 153 7.62 13.09 -33.46
CA ASP A 153 8.27 14.37 -33.67
C ASP A 153 9.48 14.51 -32.72
N ARG A 154 10.68 14.75 -33.31
CA ARG A 154 11.93 14.79 -32.55
C ARG A 154 12.03 15.99 -31.62
N GLN A 155 11.46 17.11 -31.99
CA GLN A 155 11.55 18.32 -31.20
C GLN A 155 10.63 18.26 -29.98
N ARG A 156 9.44 17.69 -30.15
CA ARG A 156 8.43 17.57 -29.10
C ARG A 156 8.70 16.37 -28.15
N TYR A 157 9.27 15.29 -28.69
CA TYR A 157 9.46 14.03 -27.99
C TYR A 157 10.88 13.48 -28.23
N PRO A 158 11.94 14.16 -27.77
CA PRO A 158 13.33 13.73 -27.99
C PRO A 158 13.69 12.42 -27.32
N VAL A 159 12.94 12.01 -26.27
CA VAL A 159 13.13 10.75 -25.53
C VAL A 159 12.02 9.78 -25.92
N LEU A 160 12.40 8.57 -26.38
CA LEU A 160 11.49 7.47 -26.76
C LEU A 160 11.89 6.21 -26.03
N LEU A 161 11.08 5.72 -25.08
CA LEU A 161 11.40 4.60 -24.18
C LEU A 161 10.36 3.50 -24.30
N SER A 162 10.81 2.23 -24.19
CA SER A 162 9.97 1.05 -23.99
C SER A 162 10.74 -0.03 -23.21
N ASN A 163 10.14 -1.20 -23.04
CA ASN A 163 10.72 -2.33 -22.33
C ASN A 163 11.95 -2.94 -23.03
N GLY A 164 12.89 -3.45 -22.27
CA GLY A 164 14.05 -4.19 -22.75
C GLY A 164 15.24 -3.30 -23.06
N ASN A 165 16.08 -3.75 -23.99
CA ASN A 165 17.26 -3.01 -24.44
C ASN A 165 16.99 -2.23 -25.72
N LEU A 166 17.62 -1.06 -25.85
CA LEU A 166 17.56 -0.25 -27.07
C LEU A 166 18.37 -0.94 -28.18
N VAL A 167 17.71 -1.26 -29.31
CA VAL A 167 18.29 -1.98 -30.44
C VAL A 167 18.71 -1.04 -31.56
N GLU A 168 17.90 -0.02 -31.83
CA GLU A 168 18.09 0.92 -32.93
C GLU A 168 17.53 2.28 -32.58
N GLN A 169 18.24 3.34 -32.95
CA GLN A 169 17.74 4.71 -32.93
C GLN A 169 18.22 5.43 -34.18
N ARG A 170 17.30 6.12 -34.88
CA ARG A 170 17.67 6.88 -36.08
C ARG A 170 16.68 8.01 -36.35
N GLU A 171 17.17 8.98 -37.12
CA GLU A 171 16.36 10.06 -37.62
C GLU A 171 15.51 9.62 -38.83
N LEU A 172 14.37 10.24 -38.99
CA LEU A 172 13.46 10.06 -40.10
C LEU A 172 13.23 11.40 -40.79
N GLU A 173 12.69 11.34 -42.02
CA GLU A 173 12.29 12.56 -42.76
C GLU A 173 11.21 13.35 -42.01
N GLY A 174 11.09 14.64 -42.29
CA GLY A 174 10.06 15.52 -41.74
C GLY A 174 10.27 15.91 -40.27
N GLY A 175 11.50 15.88 -39.75
CA GLY A 175 11.79 16.26 -38.36
C GLY A 175 11.37 15.21 -37.36
N ARG A 176 11.13 14.00 -37.80
CA ARG A 176 10.79 12.84 -36.94
C ARG A 176 12.00 11.99 -36.64
N HIS A 177 11.87 11.10 -35.65
CA HIS A 177 12.85 10.10 -35.33
C HIS A 177 12.16 8.81 -34.85
N MET A 178 12.95 7.76 -34.71
CA MET A 178 12.46 6.48 -34.15
C MET A 178 13.44 5.84 -33.21
N ALA A 179 12.89 5.03 -32.30
CA ALA A 179 13.65 4.09 -31.47
C ALA A 179 13.01 2.69 -31.58
N VAL A 180 13.85 1.66 -31.55
CA VAL A 180 13.43 0.26 -31.50
C VAL A 180 13.95 -0.37 -30.22
N TRP A 181 13.04 -0.93 -29.46
CA TRP A 181 13.32 -1.62 -28.20
C TRP A 181 13.01 -3.11 -28.32
N HIS A 182 13.77 -3.95 -27.63
CA HIS A 182 13.55 -5.38 -27.58
C HIS A 182 13.71 -5.92 -26.17
N ASP A 183 12.64 -6.49 -25.64
CA ASP A 183 12.65 -7.24 -24.39
C ASP A 183 12.73 -8.74 -24.72
N PRO A 184 13.84 -9.40 -24.42
CA PRO A 184 14.04 -10.80 -24.77
C PRO A 184 13.30 -11.77 -23.85
N PHE A 185 12.80 -11.28 -22.70
CA PHE A 185 12.10 -12.11 -21.74
C PHE A 185 10.60 -12.13 -22.04
N PRO A 186 9.97 -13.32 -22.11
CA PRO A 186 8.52 -13.40 -22.25
C PRO A 186 7.83 -12.72 -21.06
N LYS A 187 6.90 -11.82 -21.35
CA LYS A 187 6.10 -11.11 -20.34
C LYS A 187 4.65 -11.00 -20.76
N PRO A 188 3.70 -10.87 -19.80
CA PRO A 188 2.32 -10.55 -20.11
C PRO A 188 2.18 -9.07 -20.55
N SER A 189 1.04 -8.78 -21.17
CA SER A 189 0.71 -7.45 -21.70
C SER A 189 0.64 -6.34 -20.63
N TYR A 190 0.31 -6.69 -19.39
CA TYR A 190 0.21 -5.68 -18.34
C TYR A 190 1.56 -5.04 -17.97
N LEU A 191 2.68 -5.71 -18.27
CA LEU A 191 4.04 -5.20 -18.04
C LEU A 191 4.56 -4.32 -19.19
N PHE A 192 3.81 -4.21 -20.29
CA PHE A 192 4.19 -3.34 -21.39
C PHE A 192 4.22 -1.87 -20.95
N ALA A 193 5.27 -1.15 -21.36
CA ALA A 193 5.38 0.29 -21.17
C ALA A 193 5.93 1.00 -22.40
N LEU A 194 5.44 2.22 -22.59
CA LEU A 194 5.93 3.20 -23.55
C LEU A 194 5.91 4.57 -22.90
N VAL A 195 7.02 5.30 -23.00
CA VAL A 195 7.10 6.70 -22.63
C VAL A 195 7.77 7.50 -23.75
N ALA A 196 7.18 8.65 -24.10
CA ALA A 196 7.79 9.57 -25.05
C ALA A 196 7.57 11.02 -24.59
N GLY A 197 8.65 11.80 -24.52
CA GLY A 197 8.56 13.17 -24.01
C GLY A 197 9.84 13.97 -24.16
N ASP A 198 9.77 15.24 -23.81
CA ASP A 198 10.91 16.10 -23.58
C ASP A 198 11.28 16.02 -22.09
N LEU A 199 12.21 15.11 -21.76
CA LEU A 199 12.57 14.73 -20.40
C LEU A 199 14.07 14.92 -20.17
N ALA A 200 14.41 15.38 -18.99
CA ALA A 200 15.78 15.40 -18.47
C ALA A 200 16.09 14.06 -17.79
N CYS A 201 17.35 13.67 -17.78
CA CYS A 201 17.81 12.37 -17.29
C CYS A 201 18.92 12.53 -16.25
N ASN A 202 18.78 11.78 -15.15
CA ASN A 202 19.87 11.44 -14.22
C ASN A 202 20.34 10.04 -14.57
N GLU A 203 21.61 9.90 -15.00
CA GLU A 203 22.20 8.63 -15.39
C GLU A 203 23.29 8.22 -14.41
N ASP A 204 23.34 6.93 -14.05
CA ASP A 204 24.33 6.31 -13.19
C ASP A 204 24.51 4.84 -13.58
N HIS A 205 25.39 4.10 -12.91
CA HIS A 205 25.71 2.71 -13.20
C HIS A 205 25.67 1.85 -11.95
N PHE A 206 25.34 0.59 -12.14
CA PHE A 206 25.45 -0.45 -11.13
C PHE A 206 26.16 -1.68 -11.72
N LYS A 207 27.17 -2.18 -11.02
CA LYS A 207 27.85 -3.41 -11.39
C LYS A 207 27.29 -4.56 -10.56
N THR A 208 26.65 -5.53 -11.24
CA THR A 208 26.12 -6.72 -10.58
C THR A 208 27.25 -7.61 -10.04
N ARG A 209 26.88 -8.53 -9.16
CA ARG A 209 27.82 -9.49 -8.56
C ARG A 209 28.53 -10.36 -9.62
N SER A 210 27.83 -10.73 -10.70
CA SER A 210 28.41 -11.47 -11.83
C SER A 210 29.31 -10.60 -12.73
N GLY A 211 29.31 -9.27 -12.54
CA GLY A 211 30.14 -8.34 -13.27
C GLY A 211 29.47 -7.62 -14.44
N ARG A 212 28.15 -7.78 -14.65
CA ARG A 212 27.38 -7.02 -15.64
C ARG A 212 27.36 -5.54 -15.23
N ASP A 213 27.64 -4.66 -16.18
CA ASP A 213 27.47 -3.21 -16.00
C ASP A 213 26.07 -2.82 -16.46
N VAL A 214 25.25 -2.33 -15.54
CA VAL A 214 23.88 -1.92 -15.77
C VAL A 214 23.79 -0.40 -15.76
N THR A 215 23.32 0.19 -16.85
CA THR A 215 23.03 1.62 -16.93
C THR A 215 21.70 1.91 -16.23
N LEU A 216 21.71 2.83 -15.26
CA LEU A 216 20.55 3.27 -14.51
C LEU A 216 20.14 4.66 -14.93
N ARG A 217 18.86 4.89 -15.26
CA ARG A 217 18.37 6.19 -15.70
C ARG A 217 17.07 6.55 -14.98
N ILE A 218 17.00 7.79 -14.51
CA ILE A 218 15.76 8.36 -13.97
C ILE A 218 15.41 9.57 -14.85
N PHE A 219 14.29 9.46 -15.56
CA PHE A 219 13.76 10.51 -16.41
C PHE A 219 12.68 11.30 -15.68
N VAL A 220 12.78 12.62 -15.75
CA VAL A 220 11.87 13.58 -15.12
C VAL A 220 11.65 14.78 -16.03
N GLU A 221 10.63 15.58 -15.77
CA GLU A 221 10.46 16.88 -16.41
C GLU A 221 11.67 17.78 -16.13
N HIS A 222 11.96 18.70 -17.07
CA HIS A 222 13.07 19.65 -16.90
C HIS A 222 12.95 20.47 -15.61
N GLY A 223 14.09 20.75 -14.97
CA GLY A 223 14.17 21.45 -13.68
C GLY A 223 13.93 20.57 -12.44
N LYS A 224 13.77 19.23 -12.62
CA LYS A 224 13.54 18.30 -11.50
C LYS A 224 14.67 17.28 -11.27
N VAL A 225 15.72 17.27 -12.12
CA VAL A 225 16.81 16.25 -12.09
C VAL A 225 17.55 16.26 -10.75
N GLU A 226 17.80 17.41 -10.17
CA GLU A 226 18.54 17.56 -8.92
C GLU A 226 17.81 16.89 -7.72
N ARG A 227 16.52 16.64 -7.87
CA ARG A 227 15.66 16.02 -6.86
C ARG A 227 15.57 14.49 -6.99
N THR A 228 16.32 13.89 -7.92
CA THR A 228 16.27 12.43 -8.21
C THR A 228 17.41 11.64 -7.53
N GLY A 229 18.39 12.32 -6.94
CA GLY A 229 19.59 11.68 -6.39
C GLY A 229 19.30 10.65 -5.32
N TYR A 230 18.32 10.90 -4.45
CA TYR A 230 17.94 9.95 -3.41
C TYR A 230 17.27 8.69 -3.98
N ALA A 231 16.40 8.83 -4.98
CA ALA A 231 15.79 7.69 -5.65
C ALA A 231 16.83 6.82 -6.39
N MET A 232 17.86 7.44 -7.02
CA MET A 232 18.97 6.72 -7.64
C MET A 232 19.77 5.92 -6.60
N ASP A 233 20.08 6.53 -5.46
CA ASP A 233 20.74 5.82 -4.36
C ASP A 233 19.89 4.65 -3.83
N CYS A 234 18.58 4.85 -3.65
CA CYS A 234 17.67 3.79 -3.25
C CYS A 234 17.67 2.63 -4.24
N LEU A 235 17.64 2.90 -5.55
CA LEU A 235 17.69 1.85 -6.58
C LEU A 235 18.98 1.02 -6.46
N LYS A 236 20.13 1.66 -6.33
CA LYS A 236 21.43 0.96 -6.17
C LYS A 236 21.47 0.12 -4.89
N ARG A 237 20.94 0.64 -3.78
CA ARG A 237 20.83 -0.13 -2.53
C ARG A 237 19.90 -1.32 -2.66
N SER A 238 18.77 -1.17 -3.36
CA SER A 238 17.83 -2.25 -3.62
C SER A 238 18.45 -3.36 -4.46
N MET A 239 19.17 -3.01 -5.53
CA MET A 239 19.89 -3.97 -6.38
C MET A 239 20.90 -4.79 -5.57
N ARG A 240 21.72 -4.10 -4.77
CA ARG A 240 22.73 -4.77 -3.92
C ARG A 240 22.08 -5.68 -2.87
N TRP A 241 21.05 -5.20 -2.20
CA TRP A 241 20.36 -5.96 -1.17
C TRP A 241 19.71 -7.25 -1.73
N ASP A 242 19.14 -7.18 -2.93
CA ASP A 242 18.53 -8.34 -3.58
C ASP A 242 19.56 -9.41 -3.94
N GLU A 243 20.73 -8.98 -4.45
CA GLU A 243 21.85 -9.86 -4.71
C GLU A 243 22.37 -10.54 -3.42
N GLU A 244 22.48 -9.78 -2.32
CA GLU A 244 22.99 -10.28 -1.04
C GLU A 244 21.96 -11.16 -0.32
N ARG A 245 20.71 -10.74 -0.28
CA ARG A 245 19.64 -11.37 0.50
C ARG A 245 19.04 -12.58 -0.18
N PHE A 246 18.80 -12.50 -1.50
CA PHE A 246 18.11 -13.54 -2.28
C PHE A 246 18.97 -14.12 -3.41
N GLY A 247 20.15 -13.56 -3.69
CA GLY A 247 20.98 -14.01 -4.80
C GLY A 247 20.45 -13.65 -6.18
N LEU A 248 19.52 -12.71 -6.25
CA LEU A 248 18.83 -12.32 -7.47
C LEU A 248 19.52 -11.11 -8.10
N GLU A 249 20.08 -11.30 -9.28
CA GLU A 249 20.73 -10.24 -10.04
C GLU A 249 19.78 -9.65 -11.08
N TYR A 250 19.99 -8.40 -11.45
CA TYR A 250 19.29 -7.79 -12.57
C TYR A 250 19.73 -8.40 -13.91
N ASP A 251 18.81 -8.58 -14.84
CA ASP A 251 18.93 -9.46 -15.99
C ASP A 251 19.02 -8.76 -17.36
N LEU A 252 18.98 -7.41 -17.40
CA LEU A 252 19.14 -6.60 -18.61
C LEU A 252 20.32 -5.61 -18.48
N ASP A 253 20.67 -4.89 -19.55
CA ASP A 253 21.83 -3.98 -19.57
C ASP A 253 21.50 -2.56 -19.13
N LEU A 254 20.20 -2.25 -18.98
CA LEU A 254 19.72 -0.96 -18.51
C LEU A 254 18.46 -1.10 -17.67
N PHE A 255 18.26 -0.13 -16.77
CA PHE A 255 17.06 0.03 -15.96
C PHE A 255 16.63 1.49 -15.99
N ASN A 256 15.43 1.73 -16.52
CA ASN A 256 14.86 3.06 -16.64
C ASN A 256 13.72 3.26 -15.63
N ILE A 257 13.70 4.42 -15.01
CA ILE A 257 12.57 4.95 -14.25
C ILE A 257 12.09 6.21 -14.93
N VAL A 258 10.78 6.38 -15.05
CA VAL A 258 10.18 7.64 -15.51
C VAL A 258 9.19 8.13 -14.45
N ALA A 259 9.36 9.37 -13.99
CA ALA A 259 8.43 10.01 -13.07
C ALA A 259 7.44 10.88 -13.84
N VAL A 260 6.14 10.61 -13.63
CA VAL A 260 5.03 11.37 -14.26
C VAL A 260 4.16 12.02 -13.20
N SER A 261 3.57 13.16 -13.52
CA SER A 261 2.77 13.94 -12.56
C SER A 261 1.34 13.38 -12.38
N ASP A 262 0.77 12.76 -13.43
CA ASP A 262 -0.59 12.21 -13.41
C ASP A 262 -0.53 10.70 -13.53
N PHE A 263 -0.77 10.01 -12.39
CA PHE A 263 -0.69 8.56 -12.29
C PHE A 263 -1.70 8.03 -11.27
N ASN A 264 -2.42 6.96 -11.64
CA ASN A 264 -3.45 6.38 -10.77
C ASN A 264 -2.88 5.63 -9.58
N MET A 265 -1.64 5.15 -9.68
CA MET A 265 -0.96 4.32 -8.69
C MET A 265 0.22 5.07 -8.02
N GLY A 266 0.95 4.40 -7.14
CA GLY A 266 2.22 4.88 -6.62
C GLY A 266 3.32 4.76 -7.66
N ALA A 267 3.47 3.56 -8.22
CA ALA A 267 4.36 3.25 -9.32
C ALA A 267 3.88 1.98 -10.04
N MET A 268 4.66 1.51 -11.01
CA MET A 268 4.40 0.29 -11.78
C MET A 268 5.72 -0.33 -12.22
N GLU A 269 5.83 -1.62 -12.04
CA GLU A 269 7.01 -2.46 -12.25
C GLU A 269 7.33 -2.79 -13.72
N ASN A 270 6.75 -2.14 -14.71
CA ASN A 270 6.97 -2.46 -16.12
C ASN A 270 8.42 -2.83 -16.41
N LYS A 271 8.67 -4.06 -16.92
CA LYS A 271 10.02 -4.63 -17.07
C LYS A 271 10.99 -3.64 -17.71
N SER A 272 12.06 -3.31 -16.97
CA SER A 272 13.13 -2.37 -17.33
C SER A 272 12.74 -0.90 -17.57
N LEU A 273 11.47 -0.55 -17.47
CA LEU A 273 10.94 0.81 -17.63
C LEU A 273 9.84 1.04 -16.59
N ASN A 274 10.21 1.20 -15.33
CA ASN A 274 9.25 1.47 -14.28
C ASN A 274 8.68 2.90 -14.42
N VAL A 275 7.36 3.02 -14.26
CA VAL A 275 6.66 4.31 -14.30
C VAL A 275 6.20 4.68 -12.91
N PHE A 276 6.58 5.87 -12.44
CA PHE A 276 6.34 6.34 -11.09
C PHE A 276 5.48 7.60 -11.07
N ASN A 277 4.59 7.68 -10.10
CA ASN A 277 4.11 8.98 -9.65
C ASN A 277 5.30 9.77 -9.10
N ASP A 278 5.47 11.00 -9.54
CA ASP A 278 6.64 11.83 -9.24
C ASP A 278 6.88 12.07 -7.74
N ARG A 279 5.85 11.96 -6.91
CA ARG A 279 5.95 12.01 -5.44
C ARG A 279 6.85 10.92 -4.81
N TYR A 280 7.09 9.80 -5.52
CA TYR A 280 7.94 8.70 -5.08
C TYR A 280 9.32 8.68 -5.74
N ILE A 281 9.68 9.78 -6.40
CA ILE A 281 11.00 9.98 -7.01
C ILE A 281 11.64 11.30 -6.54
N LEU A 282 10.84 12.38 -6.46
CA LEU A 282 11.36 13.73 -6.26
C LEU A 282 11.51 14.07 -4.78
N ALA A 283 12.73 14.32 -4.33
CA ALA A 283 12.98 14.76 -2.96
C ALA A 283 14.12 15.77 -2.87
N ASP A 284 13.87 16.81 -2.10
CA ASP A 284 14.89 17.70 -1.54
C ASP A 284 14.44 18.18 -0.14
N PRO A 285 15.34 18.69 0.70
CA PRO A 285 15.00 19.05 2.08
C PRO A 285 13.91 20.11 2.24
N GLN A 286 13.71 20.97 1.23
CA GLN A 286 12.72 22.06 1.30
C GLN A 286 11.31 21.61 0.89
N THR A 287 11.20 20.48 0.17
CA THR A 287 9.94 20.03 -0.44
C THR A 287 9.48 18.66 0.05
N ALA A 288 10.40 17.81 0.54
CA ALA A 288 10.13 16.46 0.99
C ALA A 288 10.32 16.30 2.50
N THR A 289 9.38 15.62 3.14
CA THR A 289 9.47 15.22 4.55
C THR A 289 10.24 13.92 4.71
N ASP A 290 10.66 13.57 5.93
CA ASP A 290 11.24 12.26 6.24
C ASP A 290 10.35 11.09 5.81
N ALA A 291 9.02 11.27 5.89
CA ALA A 291 8.06 10.28 5.41
C ALA A 291 8.05 10.16 3.88
N ASP A 292 8.26 11.26 3.15
CA ASP A 292 8.41 11.21 1.68
C ASP A 292 9.69 10.48 1.29
N TYR A 293 10.82 10.74 1.97
CA TYR A 293 12.08 10.00 1.77
C TYR A 293 11.93 8.51 2.05
N ALA A 294 11.26 8.14 3.15
CA ALA A 294 10.98 6.73 3.45
C ALA A 294 10.05 6.11 2.40
N GLY A 295 9.04 6.85 1.92
CA GLY A 295 8.15 6.41 0.85
C GLY A 295 8.87 6.16 -0.48
N ILE A 296 9.83 7.03 -0.86
CA ILE A 296 10.68 6.83 -2.04
C ILE A 296 11.50 5.54 -1.89
N GLU A 297 12.13 5.33 -0.73
CA GLU A 297 12.92 4.13 -0.45
C GLU A 297 12.08 2.85 -0.58
N THR A 298 10.89 2.84 0.01
CA THR A 298 9.97 1.70 -0.05
C THR A 298 9.49 1.42 -1.48
N VAL A 299 9.00 2.45 -2.20
CA VAL A 299 8.40 2.24 -3.52
C VAL A 299 9.45 1.94 -4.59
N VAL A 300 10.62 2.58 -4.56
CA VAL A 300 11.73 2.24 -5.48
C VAL A 300 12.19 0.81 -5.29
N SER A 301 12.31 0.34 -4.05
CA SER A 301 12.67 -1.06 -3.78
C SER A 301 11.58 -2.04 -4.18
N HIS A 302 10.31 -1.70 -3.92
CA HIS A 302 9.14 -2.49 -4.31
C HIS A 302 9.14 -2.76 -5.83
N GLU A 303 9.21 -1.71 -6.66
CA GLU A 303 9.19 -1.85 -8.12
C GLU A 303 10.43 -2.59 -8.65
N TYR A 304 11.60 -2.36 -8.06
CA TYR A 304 12.79 -3.11 -8.45
C TYR A 304 12.66 -4.60 -8.11
N PHE A 305 12.11 -4.94 -6.93
CA PHE A 305 11.97 -6.35 -6.52
C PHE A 305 10.97 -7.14 -7.36
N HIS A 306 10.02 -6.45 -7.97
CA HIS A 306 9.14 -7.07 -8.96
C HIS A 306 9.88 -7.64 -10.17
N ASN A 307 11.10 -7.22 -10.48
CA ASN A 307 11.85 -7.79 -11.61
C ASN A 307 11.86 -9.33 -11.60
N TRP A 308 11.97 -9.95 -10.41
CA TRP A 308 11.88 -11.40 -10.23
C TRP A 308 10.51 -11.86 -9.74
N THR A 309 9.89 -11.15 -8.81
CA THR A 309 8.60 -11.52 -8.20
C THR A 309 7.45 -10.69 -8.77
N GLY A 310 7.19 -10.86 -10.06
CA GLY A 310 6.19 -10.15 -10.84
C GLY A 310 6.48 -10.23 -12.33
N ASP A 311 7.70 -9.86 -12.77
CA ASP A 311 8.08 -9.83 -14.18
C ASP A 311 8.56 -11.20 -14.68
N ARG A 312 9.61 -11.75 -14.06
CA ARG A 312 10.18 -13.06 -14.47
C ARG A 312 9.25 -14.21 -14.09
N ILE A 313 8.66 -14.14 -12.92
CA ILE A 313 7.62 -15.07 -12.45
C ILE A 313 6.39 -14.23 -12.16
N THR A 314 5.31 -14.47 -12.90
CA THR A 314 4.10 -13.66 -12.84
C THR A 314 2.86 -14.45 -12.40
N CYS A 315 1.72 -13.77 -12.31
CA CYS A 315 0.45 -14.37 -11.93
C CYS A 315 -0.20 -15.11 -13.10
N ARG A 316 -0.73 -16.33 -12.88
CA ARG A 316 -1.50 -17.07 -13.87
C ARG A 316 -2.81 -16.33 -14.23
N ASP A 317 -3.46 -15.76 -13.24
CA ASP A 317 -4.72 -15.01 -13.38
C ASP A 317 -4.78 -13.95 -12.28
N TRP A 318 -5.68 -12.98 -12.41
CA TRP A 318 -5.76 -11.86 -11.48
C TRP A 318 -6.19 -12.22 -10.06
N PHE A 319 -6.75 -13.42 -9.83
CA PHE A 319 -6.99 -13.90 -8.47
C PHE A 319 -5.70 -14.18 -7.70
N GLN A 320 -4.59 -14.42 -8.42
CA GLN A 320 -3.28 -14.66 -7.84
C GLN A 320 -2.49 -13.38 -7.53
N LEU A 321 -3.09 -12.20 -7.62
CA LEU A 321 -2.42 -10.91 -7.52
C LEU A 321 -1.48 -10.80 -6.30
N SER A 322 -1.87 -11.33 -5.15
CA SER A 322 -1.03 -11.34 -3.95
C SER A 322 0.25 -12.18 -4.09
N LEU A 323 0.33 -13.07 -5.07
CA LEU A 323 1.56 -13.82 -5.39
C LEU A 323 2.71 -12.86 -5.70
N LYS A 324 2.45 -11.82 -6.48
CA LYS A 324 3.46 -10.79 -6.76
C LYS A 324 3.45 -9.69 -5.70
N GLU A 325 2.29 -9.16 -5.36
CA GLU A 325 2.18 -7.99 -4.47
C GLU A 325 2.53 -8.32 -3.03
N GLY A 326 1.91 -9.35 -2.46
CA GLY A 326 2.19 -9.74 -1.07
C GLY A 326 3.64 -10.14 -0.85
N LEU A 327 4.23 -10.88 -1.80
CA LEU A 327 5.64 -11.27 -1.74
C LEU A 327 6.57 -10.05 -1.88
N THR A 328 6.26 -9.13 -2.78
CA THR A 328 7.10 -7.95 -3.01
C THR A 328 6.97 -6.92 -1.88
N VAL A 329 5.77 -6.70 -1.32
CA VAL A 329 5.59 -5.88 -0.09
C VAL A 329 6.36 -6.49 1.08
N PHE A 330 6.34 -7.80 1.26
CA PHE A 330 7.19 -8.45 2.28
C PHE A 330 8.68 -8.14 2.05
N ARG A 331 9.14 -8.17 0.80
CA ARG A 331 10.55 -7.91 0.46
C ARG A 331 10.93 -6.45 0.68
N ASP A 332 10.08 -5.49 0.32
CA ASP A 332 10.34 -4.06 0.56
C ASP A 332 10.29 -3.71 2.06
N HIS A 333 9.42 -4.35 2.85
CA HIS A 333 9.41 -4.25 4.31
C HIS A 333 10.70 -4.78 4.95
N GLU A 334 11.22 -5.90 4.47
CA GLU A 334 12.50 -6.46 4.94
C GLU A 334 13.68 -5.55 4.54
N PHE A 335 13.65 -5.01 3.32
CA PHE A 335 14.64 -4.03 2.86
C PHE A 335 14.62 -2.77 3.73
N SER A 336 13.47 -2.12 3.88
CA SER A 336 13.33 -0.91 4.71
C SER A 336 13.74 -1.16 6.16
N SER A 337 13.46 -2.36 6.70
CA SER A 337 13.90 -2.77 8.03
C SER A 337 15.42 -2.87 8.16
N ASP A 338 16.08 -3.40 7.13
CA ASP A 338 17.55 -3.53 7.09
C ASP A 338 18.25 -2.19 6.82
N GLN A 339 17.60 -1.25 6.10
CA GLN A 339 18.14 0.09 5.82
C GLN A 339 17.97 1.08 6.97
N ARG A 340 16.93 0.93 7.79
CA ARG A 340 16.55 1.89 8.84
C ARG A 340 16.55 1.24 10.22
N SER A 341 15.40 1.15 10.83
CA SER A 341 15.18 0.56 12.16
C SER A 341 14.13 -0.54 12.05
N ARG A 342 14.53 -1.78 12.21
CA ARG A 342 13.62 -2.93 12.11
C ARG A 342 12.40 -2.81 13.04
N PRO A 343 12.56 -2.48 14.35
CA PRO A 343 11.39 -2.31 15.22
C PRO A 343 10.49 -1.15 14.79
N VAL A 344 11.04 -0.02 14.37
CA VAL A 344 10.25 1.15 13.94
C VAL A 344 9.50 0.84 12.65
N THR A 345 10.16 0.26 11.66
CA THR A 345 9.52 -0.17 10.41
C THR A 345 8.39 -1.15 10.70
N ARG A 346 8.62 -2.14 11.59
CA ARG A 346 7.57 -3.10 11.96
C ARG A 346 6.37 -2.43 12.62
N ILE A 347 6.59 -1.51 13.54
CA ILE A 347 5.53 -0.73 14.20
C ILE A 347 4.71 0.05 13.16
N GLN A 348 5.38 0.74 12.24
CA GLN A 348 4.72 1.55 11.20
C GLN A 348 3.88 0.70 10.26
N ASN A 349 4.41 -0.45 9.82
CA ASN A 349 3.69 -1.40 8.98
C ASN A 349 2.45 -1.96 9.69
N VAL A 350 2.57 -2.34 10.96
CA VAL A 350 1.43 -2.84 11.76
C VAL A 350 0.39 -1.74 12.01
N ARG A 351 0.82 -0.50 12.23
CA ARG A 351 -0.13 0.63 12.33
C ARG A 351 -0.92 0.82 11.03
N ALA A 352 -0.25 0.77 9.88
CA ALA A 352 -0.89 0.88 8.56
C ALA A 352 -1.85 -0.30 8.31
N LEU A 353 -1.42 -1.53 8.60
CA LEU A 353 -2.24 -2.74 8.51
C LEU A 353 -3.52 -2.61 9.35
N ARG A 354 -3.39 -2.24 10.62
CA ARG A 354 -4.52 -2.09 11.55
C ARG A 354 -5.47 -0.95 11.17
N ALA A 355 -4.94 0.13 10.60
CA ALA A 355 -5.76 1.28 10.19
C ALA A 355 -6.54 1.05 8.88
N ARG A 356 -6.06 0.19 8.00
CA ARG A 356 -6.62 -0.01 6.66
C ARG A 356 -7.15 -1.42 6.45
N GLN A 357 -6.32 -2.44 6.66
CA GLN A 357 -6.63 -3.81 6.32
C GLN A 357 -7.59 -4.46 7.32
N PHE A 358 -7.45 -4.23 8.64
CA PHE A 358 -8.38 -4.79 9.63
C PHE A 358 -9.81 -4.28 9.44
N PRO A 359 -10.05 -2.97 9.22
CA PRO A 359 -11.38 -2.49 8.84
C PRO A 359 -11.91 -3.07 7.54
N GLU A 360 -11.08 -3.28 6.53
CA GLU A 360 -11.44 -3.94 5.26
C GLU A 360 -11.84 -5.39 5.50
N ASP A 361 -11.09 -6.12 6.29
CA ASP A 361 -11.30 -7.54 6.60
C ASP A 361 -12.53 -7.80 7.49
N GLY A 362 -12.96 -6.80 8.26
CA GLY A 362 -14.16 -6.82 9.10
C GLY A 362 -15.39 -6.15 8.47
N GLY A 363 -15.27 -5.63 7.25
CA GLY A 363 -16.29 -4.85 6.56
C GLY A 363 -17.07 -5.64 5.49
N PRO A 364 -18.00 -4.97 4.79
CA PRO A 364 -18.81 -5.58 3.73
C PRO A 364 -18.01 -5.95 2.48
N LEU A 365 -16.82 -5.38 2.32
CA LEU A 365 -15.87 -5.65 1.23
C LEU A 365 -14.82 -6.72 1.60
N ALA A 366 -14.94 -7.36 2.75
CA ALA A 366 -14.01 -8.39 3.18
C ALA A 366 -13.88 -9.52 2.15
N HIS A 367 -12.66 -9.88 1.83
CA HIS A 367 -12.31 -10.90 0.85
C HIS A 367 -11.01 -11.62 1.26
N PRO A 368 -10.77 -12.85 0.78
CA PRO A 368 -9.51 -13.53 1.01
C PRO A 368 -8.33 -12.80 0.36
N VAL A 369 -7.11 -13.10 0.82
CA VAL A 369 -5.86 -12.66 0.16
C VAL A 369 -5.83 -13.09 -1.30
N ARG A 370 -6.36 -14.27 -1.60
CA ARG A 370 -6.69 -14.73 -2.96
C ARG A 370 -8.19 -14.68 -3.16
N PRO A 371 -8.76 -13.61 -3.74
CA PRO A 371 -10.20 -13.45 -3.92
C PRO A 371 -10.83 -14.58 -4.72
N ASP A 372 -12.12 -14.83 -4.53
CA ASP A 372 -12.88 -15.85 -5.26
C ASP A 372 -13.68 -15.28 -6.45
N SER A 373 -13.97 -13.98 -6.43
CA SER A 373 -14.69 -13.29 -7.51
C SER A 373 -14.41 -11.79 -7.51
N TYR A 374 -14.54 -11.16 -8.68
CA TYR A 374 -14.55 -9.71 -8.85
C TYR A 374 -15.44 -9.31 -10.04
N ILE A 375 -15.91 -8.07 -10.04
CA ILE A 375 -16.56 -7.44 -11.20
C ILE A 375 -15.49 -6.63 -11.95
N GLU A 376 -14.75 -5.77 -11.23
CA GLU A 376 -13.65 -4.96 -11.77
C GLU A 376 -12.37 -5.24 -10.98
N ILE A 377 -11.36 -5.76 -11.68
CA ILE A 377 -10.11 -6.20 -11.02
C ILE A 377 -9.37 -5.05 -10.34
N ASN A 378 -9.43 -3.83 -10.87
CA ASN A 378 -8.77 -2.67 -10.26
C ASN A 378 -9.25 -2.35 -8.85
N ASN A 379 -10.42 -2.84 -8.46
CA ASN A 379 -10.95 -2.73 -7.10
C ASN A 379 -10.27 -3.68 -6.09
N PHE A 380 -9.48 -4.65 -6.57
CA PHE A 380 -8.83 -5.65 -5.72
C PHE A 380 -7.34 -5.39 -5.46
N TYR A 381 -6.84 -4.21 -5.83
CA TYR A 381 -5.56 -3.68 -5.37
C TYR A 381 -5.76 -3.11 -3.95
N THR A 382 -6.00 -4.01 -3.01
CA THR A 382 -6.50 -3.73 -1.65
C THR A 382 -5.43 -3.94 -0.59
N ALA A 383 -5.64 -3.39 0.61
CA ALA A 383 -4.77 -3.65 1.75
C ALA A 383 -4.73 -5.15 2.11
N THR A 384 -5.79 -5.90 1.84
CA THR A 384 -5.81 -7.36 2.05
C THR A 384 -4.86 -8.08 1.11
N VAL A 385 -4.87 -7.76 -0.19
CA VAL A 385 -3.99 -8.38 -1.19
C VAL A 385 -2.51 -8.02 -0.95
N TYR A 386 -2.23 -6.77 -0.62
CA TYR A 386 -0.87 -6.22 -0.43
C TYR A 386 -0.35 -6.49 0.99
N GLU A 387 -0.95 -5.83 1.99
CA GLU A 387 -0.44 -5.80 3.36
C GLU A 387 -0.68 -7.12 4.10
N LYS A 388 -1.92 -7.65 4.06
CA LYS A 388 -2.17 -8.98 4.65
C LYS A 388 -1.46 -10.08 3.85
N GLY A 389 -1.34 -9.94 2.53
CA GLY A 389 -0.50 -10.80 1.70
C GLY A 389 0.94 -10.86 2.21
N ALA A 390 1.54 -9.70 2.47
CA ALA A 390 2.90 -9.62 3.05
C ALA A 390 2.99 -10.25 4.45
N GLU A 391 1.96 -10.08 5.29
CA GLU A 391 1.90 -10.75 6.60
C GLU A 391 1.85 -12.28 6.46
N VAL A 392 1.15 -12.80 5.46
CA VAL A 392 1.12 -14.25 5.17
C VAL A 392 2.52 -14.75 4.81
N ILE A 393 3.26 -14.00 3.98
CA ILE A 393 4.65 -14.34 3.64
C ILE A 393 5.55 -14.25 4.89
N GLY A 394 5.40 -13.20 5.70
CA GLY A 394 6.13 -13.02 6.96
C GLY A 394 5.90 -14.15 7.97
N MET A 395 4.64 -14.61 8.10
CA MET A 395 4.32 -15.80 8.91
C MET A 395 4.96 -17.05 8.35
N MET A 396 5.01 -17.23 7.03
CA MET A 396 5.67 -18.36 6.39
C MET A 396 7.18 -18.36 6.71
N GLN A 397 7.83 -17.18 6.64
CA GLN A 397 9.22 -17.04 7.10
C GLN A 397 9.37 -17.36 8.60
N THR A 398 8.42 -16.99 9.43
CA THR A 398 8.44 -17.30 10.87
C THR A 398 8.36 -18.81 11.13
N VAL A 399 7.53 -19.53 10.37
CA VAL A 399 7.37 -20.99 10.46
C VAL A 399 8.62 -21.72 9.96
N LEU A 400 9.20 -21.28 8.84
CA LEU A 400 10.32 -21.95 8.18
C LEU A 400 11.69 -21.51 8.69
N GLY A 401 11.76 -20.38 9.39
CA GLY A 401 13.00 -19.67 9.66
C GLY A 401 13.57 -18.98 8.42
N ARG A 402 14.50 -18.04 8.62
CA ARG A 402 15.11 -17.26 7.53
C ARG A 402 15.80 -18.14 6.47
N ASP A 403 16.57 -19.14 6.91
CA ASP A 403 17.29 -20.03 6.02
C ASP A 403 16.34 -20.96 5.26
N GLY A 404 15.29 -21.47 5.91
CA GLY A 404 14.25 -22.27 5.27
C GLY A 404 13.47 -21.47 4.23
N PHE A 405 13.12 -20.24 4.54
CA PHE A 405 12.46 -19.33 3.60
C PHE A 405 13.35 -19.05 2.38
N ARG A 406 14.65 -18.81 2.58
CA ARG A 406 15.60 -18.61 1.49
C ARG A 406 15.69 -19.85 0.58
N LYS A 407 15.77 -21.06 1.14
CA LYS A 407 15.74 -22.31 0.35
C LYS A 407 14.44 -22.44 -0.48
N GLY A 408 13.31 -22.04 0.10
CA GLY A 408 12.03 -21.99 -0.59
C GLY A 408 12.03 -21.01 -1.76
N MET A 409 12.58 -19.80 -1.57
CA MET A 409 12.73 -18.79 -2.63
C MET A 409 13.64 -19.29 -3.77
N ASP A 410 14.78 -19.88 -3.43
CA ASP A 410 15.68 -20.45 -4.44
C ASP A 410 14.99 -21.52 -5.28
N LEU A 411 14.22 -22.41 -4.66
CA LEU A 411 13.45 -23.43 -5.35
C LEU A 411 12.31 -22.86 -6.19
N TYR A 412 11.63 -21.82 -5.69
CA TYR A 412 10.56 -21.12 -6.41
C TYR A 412 11.08 -20.50 -7.71
N VAL A 413 12.19 -19.77 -7.64
CA VAL A 413 12.83 -19.19 -8.83
C VAL A 413 13.31 -20.30 -9.78
N GLN A 414 13.97 -21.34 -9.28
CA GLN A 414 14.44 -22.45 -10.10
C GLN A 414 13.32 -23.16 -10.87
N ARG A 415 12.15 -23.33 -10.25
CA ARG A 415 11.00 -24.05 -10.84
C ARG A 415 10.20 -23.22 -11.82
N HIS A 416 10.08 -21.91 -11.55
CA HIS A 416 9.03 -21.09 -12.15
C HIS A 416 9.52 -19.90 -12.94
N ASP A 417 10.84 -19.73 -13.10
CA ASP A 417 11.39 -18.67 -13.95
C ASP A 417 10.80 -18.72 -15.37
N GLY A 418 10.28 -17.58 -15.85
CA GLY A 418 9.62 -17.46 -17.15
C GLY A 418 8.18 -18.01 -17.19
N GLN A 419 7.52 -18.23 -16.04
CA GLN A 419 6.19 -18.79 -15.95
C GLN A 419 5.19 -17.87 -15.28
N ALA A 420 3.91 -18.07 -15.59
CA ALA A 420 2.75 -17.50 -14.93
C ALA A 420 2.13 -18.55 -14.00
N VAL A 421 2.18 -18.32 -12.68
CA VAL A 421 1.91 -19.35 -11.66
C VAL A 421 0.92 -18.87 -10.59
N THR A 422 0.67 -19.71 -9.59
CA THR A 422 -0.34 -19.48 -8.54
C THR A 422 0.29 -19.33 -7.14
N CYS A 423 -0.48 -18.82 -6.19
CA CYS A 423 -0.10 -18.82 -4.78
C CYS A 423 0.16 -20.24 -4.24
N ASP A 424 -0.54 -21.26 -4.78
CA ASP A 424 -0.30 -22.66 -4.40
C ASP A 424 1.06 -23.17 -4.88
N ASP A 425 1.54 -22.75 -6.07
CA ASP A 425 2.87 -23.10 -6.60
C ASP A 425 3.98 -22.52 -5.72
N PHE A 426 3.81 -21.27 -5.26
CA PHE A 426 4.73 -20.66 -4.30
C PHE A 426 4.76 -21.41 -2.98
N ALA A 427 3.58 -21.70 -2.39
CA ALA A 427 3.49 -22.45 -1.14
C ALA A 427 4.06 -23.87 -1.27
N ALA A 428 3.90 -24.52 -2.44
CA ALA A 428 4.50 -25.82 -2.71
C ALA A 428 6.03 -25.77 -2.75
N ALA A 429 6.61 -24.76 -3.39
CA ALA A 429 8.06 -24.56 -3.39
C ALA A 429 8.63 -24.38 -1.97
N MET A 430 7.93 -23.60 -1.13
CA MET A 430 8.30 -23.40 0.28
C MET A 430 8.20 -24.68 1.10
N ALA A 431 7.12 -25.44 0.94
CA ALA A 431 6.91 -26.72 1.61
C ALA A 431 7.97 -27.75 1.21
N ASP A 432 8.18 -27.96 -0.09
CA ASP A 432 9.07 -28.98 -0.64
C ASP A 432 10.53 -28.72 -0.25
N ALA A 433 10.99 -27.46 -0.35
CA ALA A 433 12.36 -27.08 0.00
C ALA A 433 12.72 -27.37 1.47
N ASN A 434 11.71 -27.45 2.34
CA ASN A 434 11.90 -27.59 3.78
C ASN A 434 11.33 -28.92 4.34
N GLY A 435 10.66 -29.72 3.52
CA GLY A 435 10.03 -30.97 3.97
C GLY A 435 8.93 -30.76 5.00
N VAL A 436 8.14 -29.69 4.91
CA VAL A 436 7.09 -29.31 5.85
C VAL A 436 5.71 -29.33 5.18
N ASP A 437 4.66 -29.61 5.97
CA ASP A 437 3.28 -29.51 5.50
C ASP A 437 2.72 -28.10 5.75
N LEU A 438 2.40 -27.39 4.70
CA LEU A 438 1.73 -26.09 4.72
C LEU A 438 0.23 -26.18 4.36
N GLY A 439 -0.37 -27.38 4.36
CA GLY A 439 -1.76 -27.61 3.97
C GLY A 439 -2.75 -26.73 4.75
N GLN A 440 -2.69 -26.74 6.09
CA GLN A 440 -3.52 -25.88 6.92
C GLN A 440 -3.13 -24.38 6.79
N PHE A 441 -1.85 -24.09 6.64
CA PHE A 441 -1.36 -22.72 6.48
C PHE A 441 -1.97 -22.04 5.25
N LYS A 442 -2.24 -22.76 4.16
CA LYS A 442 -2.86 -22.23 2.94
C LYS A 442 -4.26 -21.64 3.16
N LEU A 443 -4.90 -21.90 4.29
CA LEU A 443 -6.15 -21.22 4.64
C LEU A 443 -6.01 -19.71 4.71
N TRP A 444 -4.82 -19.17 4.98
CA TRP A 444 -4.54 -17.73 4.93
C TRP A 444 -4.79 -17.10 3.55
N TYR A 445 -4.64 -17.88 2.47
CA TYR A 445 -4.95 -17.42 1.12
C TYR A 445 -6.45 -17.49 0.77
N SER A 446 -7.21 -18.41 1.39
CA SER A 446 -8.58 -18.72 0.97
C SER A 446 -9.65 -18.29 1.96
N GLN A 447 -9.30 -17.94 3.19
CA GLN A 447 -10.24 -17.57 4.24
C GLN A 447 -10.08 -16.09 4.61
N ALA A 448 -11.14 -15.30 4.42
CA ALA A 448 -11.21 -13.89 4.80
C ALA A 448 -11.42 -13.71 6.30
N GLY A 449 -11.23 -12.51 6.80
CA GLY A 449 -11.44 -12.15 8.20
C GLY A 449 -10.16 -12.20 9.02
N THR A 450 -10.13 -11.37 10.06
CA THR A 450 -9.01 -11.31 11.01
C THR A 450 -9.27 -12.26 12.17
N PRO A 451 -8.42 -13.28 12.39
CA PRO A 451 -8.60 -14.19 13.51
C PRO A 451 -8.50 -13.48 14.87
N GLU A 452 -9.28 -13.96 15.82
CA GLU A 452 -9.31 -13.50 17.20
C GLU A 452 -8.74 -14.58 18.11
N LEU A 453 -7.78 -14.20 18.96
CA LEU A 453 -7.22 -15.08 19.98
C LEU A 453 -7.66 -14.64 21.36
N THR A 454 -8.17 -15.59 22.17
CA THR A 454 -8.34 -15.42 23.60
C THR A 454 -7.24 -16.22 24.30
N ILE A 455 -6.43 -15.53 25.12
CA ILE A 455 -5.24 -16.10 25.73
C ILE A 455 -5.36 -16.04 27.26
N GLU A 456 -5.09 -17.19 27.92
CA GLU A 456 -5.04 -17.31 29.37
C GLU A 456 -3.73 -17.98 29.80
N GLY A 457 -2.99 -17.32 30.70
CA GLY A 457 -1.78 -17.85 31.30
C GLY A 457 -1.99 -18.23 32.76
N LYS A 458 -1.52 -19.41 33.18
CA LYS A 458 -1.63 -19.88 34.57
C LYS A 458 -0.32 -20.48 35.03
N TYR A 459 0.26 -19.87 36.07
CA TYR A 459 1.44 -20.39 36.76
C TYR A 459 1.03 -21.34 37.88
N ASP A 460 1.65 -22.50 37.95
CA ASP A 460 1.52 -23.43 39.11
C ASP A 460 2.84 -23.46 39.90
N ALA A 461 2.78 -22.89 41.12
CA ALA A 461 3.95 -22.81 41.99
C ALA A 461 4.35 -24.15 42.60
N ARG A 462 3.49 -25.20 42.53
CA ARG A 462 3.76 -26.51 43.13
C ARG A 462 4.78 -27.30 42.32
N ASP A 463 4.75 -27.17 41.00
CA ASP A 463 5.63 -27.92 40.10
C ASP A 463 6.46 -26.99 39.18
N GLY A 464 6.33 -25.66 39.34
CA GLY A 464 7.05 -24.70 38.53
C GLY A 464 6.64 -24.75 37.07
N SER A 465 5.37 -25.06 36.76
CA SER A 465 4.88 -25.09 35.40
C SER A 465 4.08 -23.84 35.05
N TYR A 466 4.03 -23.50 33.77
CA TYR A 466 3.18 -22.45 33.25
C TYR A 466 2.34 -22.99 32.08
N ALA A 467 1.03 -22.95 32.24
CA ALA A 467 0.08 -23.36 31.21
C ALA A 467 -0.43 -22.13 30.45
N LEU A 468 -0.23 -22.10 29.13
CA LEU A 468 -0.75 -21.07 28.23
C LEU A 468 -1.85 -21.69 27.37
N THR A 469 -3.08 -21.28 27.60
CA THR A 469 -4.25 -21.73 26.82
C THR A 469 -4.58 -20.65 25.80
N VAL A 470 -4.65 -21.03 24.54
CA VAL A 470 -4.98 -20.17 23.41
C VAL A 470 -6.20 -20.73 22.72
N ALA A 471 -7.28 -19.95 22.64
CA ALA A 471 -8.45 -20.24 21.85
C ALA A 471 -8.47 -19.30 20.62
N GLN A 472 -8.72 -19.84 19.44
CA GLN A 472 -8.85 -19.07 18.20
C GLN A 472 -10.25 -19.13 17.62
N ARG A 473 -10.67 -18.02 17.04
CA ARG A 473 -11.91 -17.88 16.29
C ARG A 473 -11.69 -16.91 15.13
N CYS A 474 -12.23 -17.18 13.96
CA CYS A 474 -12.32 -16.19 12.89
C CYS A 474 -13.79 -15.81 12.71
N PRO A 475 -14.15 -14.50 12.73
CA PRO A 475 -15.53 -14.06 12.53
C PRO A 475 -16.06 -14.40 11.14
N PRO A 476 -17.37 -14.60 10.98
CA PRO A 476 -18.01 -14.70 9.67
C PRO A 476 -17.75 -13.46 8.81
N THR A 477 -17.57 -13.67 7.50
CA THR A 477 -17.43 -12.60 6.51
C THR A 477 -18.35 -12.85 5.33
N PRO A 478 -18.64 -11.86 4.47
CA PRO A 478 -19.48 -12.06 3.29
C PRO A 478 -19.05 -13.29 2.48
N GLY A 479 -19.98 -14.16 2.17
CA GLY A 479 -19.73 -15.40 1.43
C GLY A 479 -19.05 -16.52 2.22
N GLN A 480 -18.58 -16.26 3.46
CA GLN A 480 -17.86 -17.23 4.29
C GLN A 480 -18.39 -17.24 5.73
N PRO A 481 -19.59 -17.80 5.98
CA PRO A 481 -20.21 -17.85 7.32
C PRO A 481 -19.47 -18.79 8.26
N ASP A 482 -18.91 -19.88 7.74
CA ASP A 482 -18.18 -20.89 8.51
C ASP A 482 -16.69 -20.77 8.30
N LYS A 483 -15.94 -20.78 9.40
CA LYS A 483 -14.48 -20.60 9.41
C LYS A 483 -13.78 -21.82 10.04
N LYS A 484 -12.68 -22.24 9.41
CA LYS A 484 -11.80 -23.27 9.95
C LYS A 484 -10.71 -22.64 10.82
N PRO A 485 -10.19 -23.38 11.82
CA PRO A 485 -9.03 -22.92 12.58
C PRO A 485 -7.82 -22.75 11.66
N MET A 486 -7.12 -21.62 11.84
CA MET A 486 -5.92 -21.28 11.09
C MET A 486 -4.67 -21.89 11.72
N HIS A 487 -3.59 -22.04 10.95
CA HIS A 487 -2.25 -22.23 11.50
C HIS A 487 -1.66 -20.85 11.81
N ILE A 488 -1.60 -20.50 13.10
CA ILE A 488 -1.15 -19.19 13.58
C ILE A 488 0.19 -19.35 14.31
N PRO A 489 1.30 -18.81 13.79
CA PRO A 489 2.60 -18.83 14.47
C PRO A 489 2.60 -17.72 15.54
N LEU A 490 2.35 -18.07 16.79
CA LEU A 490 2.26 -17.14 17.92
C LEU A 490 3.57 -17.05 18.69
N ALA A 491 4.30 -15.96 18.55
CA ALA A 491 5.53 -15.72 19.32
C ALA A 491 5.20 -15.23 20.74
N VAL A 492 5.77 -15.89 21.75
CA VAL A 492 5.50 -15.60 23.17
C VAL A 492 6.78 -15.56 23.98
N GLY A 493 6.75 -14.83 25.12
CA GLY A 493 7.79 -14.75 26.10
C GLY A 493 7.23 -14.62 27.52
N LEU A 494 7.97 -15.04 28.54
CA LEU A 494 7.68 -14.76 29.92
C LEU A 494 8.83 -13.95 30.53
N LEU A 495 8.50 -12.90 31.27
CA LEU A 495 9.49 -12.04 31.94
C LEU A 495 9.50 -12.29 33.43
N ASP A 496 10.70 -12.28 34.02
CA ASP A 496 10.89 -12.30 35.48
C ASP A 496 10.65 -10.91 36.11
N ALA A 497 10.77 -10.80 37.43
CA ALA A 497 10.57 -9.55 38.16
C ALA A 497 11.61 -8.45 37.83
N GLN A 498 12.72 -8.81 37.18
CA GLN A 498 13.77 -7.90 36.74
C GLN A 498 13.64 -7.54 35.24
N GLY A 499 12.61 -8.03 34.55
CA GLY A 499 12.39 -7.79 33.14
C GLY A 499 13.23 -8.64 32.19
N ARG A 500 13.85 -9.71 32.67
CA ARG A 500 14.64 -10.62 31.83
C ARG A 500 13.76 -11.75 31.32
N ASP A 501 14.01 -12.18 30.10
CA ASP A 501 13.30 -13.32 29.53
C ASP A 501 13.59 -14.61 30.30
N ILE A 502 12.54 -15.33 30.61
CA ILE A 502 12.58 -16.68 31.16
C ILE A 502 12.71 -17.67 30.02
N ARG A 503 13.67 -18.60 30.12
CA ARG A 503 13.81 -19.67 29.12
C ARG A 503 12.63 -20.65 29.23
N LEU A 504 11.99 -20.89 28.09
CA LEU A 504 10.78 -21.69 27.96
C LEU A 504 11.10 -23.06 27.37
N GLN A 505 10.76 -24.12 28.14
CA GLN A 505 10.84 -25.51 27.75
C GLN A 505 9.43 -26.09 27.68
N LEU A 506 8.98 -26.55 26.52
CA LEU A 506 7.68 -27.21 26.38
C LEU A 506 7.70 -28.60 27.06
N ASP A 507 6.53 -29.03 27.51
CA ASP A 507 6.34 -30.37 28.04
C ASP A 507 6.71 -31.42 26.96
N GLY A 508 7.54 -32.39 27.30
CA GLY A 508 8.04 -33.43 26.42
C GLY A 508 9.34 -33.06 25.66
N GLU A 509 9.84 -31.82 25.76
CA GLU A 509 11.15 -31.44 25.20
C GLU A 509 12.30 -31.69 26.19
N ASP A 510 13.52 -31.88 25.66
CA ASP A 510 14.75 -31.90 26.45
C ASP A 510 15.06 -30.49 26.99
N ALA A 511 15.73 -30.43 28.13
CA ALA A 511 16.11 -29.16 28.76
C ALA A 511 17.01 -28.28 27.84
N ALA A 512 17.78 -28.90 26.97
CA ALA A 512 18.60 -28.20 25.99
C ALA A 512 17.77 -27.41 24.95
N ALA A 513 16.52 -27.78 24.72
CA ALA A 513 15.60 -27.09 23.80
C ALA A 513 14.97 -25.81 24.41
N ALA A 514 15.22 -25.53 25.69
CA ALA A 514 14.72 -24.30 26.34
C ALA A 514 15.36 -23.07 25.71
N GLN A 515 14.57 -22.06 25.34
CA GLN A 515 15.01 -20.82 24.71
C GLN A 515 14.23 -19.60 25.19
N GLU A 516 14.85 -18.46 25.12
CA GLU A 516 14.20 -17.17 25.40
C GLU A 516 13.22 -16.84 24.27
N GLY A 517 11.92 -16.81 24.59
CA GLY A 517 10.87 -16.67 23.58
C GLY A 517 10.63 -17.95 22.77
N ARG A 518 9.39 -18.16 22.36
CA ARG A 518 8.97 -19.33 21.55
C ARG A 518 7.95 -18.93 20.53
N VAL A 519 8.00 -19.55 19.35
CA VAL A 519 6.92 -19.52 18.38
C VAL A 519 6.08 -20.78 18.56
N LEU A 520 4.82 -20.61 18.91
CA LEU A 520 3.85 -21.68 19.13
C LEU A 520 2.99 -21.87 17.89
N ALA A 521 2.84 -23.11 17.42
CA ALA A 521 1.94 -23.43 16.31
C ALA A 521 0.51 -23.61 16.86
N VAL A 522 -0.31 -22.58 16.79
CA VAL A 522 -1.73 -22.64 17.17
C VAL A 522 -2.53 -23.13 15.96
N THR A 523 -2.97 -24.40 16.01
CA THR A 523 -3.59 -25.10 14.86
C THR A 523 -4.98 -25.63 15.13
N ALA A 524 -5.37 -25.70 16.42
CA ALA A 524 -6.68 -26.19 16.86
C ALA A 524 -7.57 -25.01 17.34
N PRO A 525 -8.89 -25.18 17.43
CA PRO A 525 -9.80 -24.18 17.98
C PRO A 525 -9.41 -23.71 19.40
N GLN A 526 -8.87 -24.64 20.20
CA GLN A 526 -8.29 -24.36 21.50
C GLN A 526 -7.11 -25.29 21.72
N GLN A 527 -6.01 -24.74 22.24
CA GLN A 527 -4.77 -25.46 22.50
C GLN A 527 -4.16 -24.98 23.81
N THR A 528 -3.59 -25.88 24.61
CA THR A 528 -2.84 -25.54 25.83
C THR A 528 -1.39 -25.99 25.67
N PHE A 529 -0.49 -25.01 25.77
CA PHE A 529 0.95 -25.21 25.79
C PHE A 529 1.44 -25.18 27.23
N ARG A 530 2.12 -26.24 27.68
CA ARG A 530 2.65 -26.32 29.04
C ARG A 530 4.17 -26.19 29.01
N PHE A 531 4.65 -25.20 29.75
CA PHE A 531 6.09 -25.00 29.97
C PHE A 531 6.48 -25.55 31.35
N ARG A 532 7.64 -26.20 31.42
CA ARG A 532 8.24 -26.76 32.64
C ARG A 532 9.38 -25.88 33.15
N ASN A 533 9.71 -26.05 34.42
CA ASN A 533 10.84 -25.38 35.05
C ASN A 533 10.80 -23.86 34.97
N VAL A 534 9.60 -23.30 34.99
CA VAL A 534 9.37 -21.85 34.90
C VAL A 534 9.45 -21.25 36.30
N PRO A 535 10.38 -20.31 36.56
CA PRO A 535 10.31 -19.49 37.77
C PRO A 535 9.06 -18.60 37.72
N LYS A 536 8.61 -18.11 38.88
CA LYS A 536 7.39 -17.27 38.91
C LYS A 536 7.52 -16.08 37.98
N PRO A 537 6.74 -16.04 36.88
CA PRO A 537 6.81 -14.92 35.93
C PRO A 537 6.16 -13.66 36.50
N LYS A 538 6.62 -12.52 36.08
CA LYS A 538 6.05 -11.19 36.38
C LYS A 538 5.02 -10.81 35.32
N ALA A 539 5.31 -11.09 34.05
CA ALA A 539 4.43 -10.74 32.93
C ALA A 539 4.55 -11.75 31.78
N LEU A 540 3.45 -11.90 31.04
CA LEU A 540 3.36 -12.64 29.78
C LEU A 540 3.41 -11.65 28.61
N SER A 541 4.31 -11.88 27.66
CA SER A 541 4.42 -11.18 26.38
C SER A 541 3.91 -12.08 25.28
N VAL A 542 3.03 -11.55 24.39
CA VAL A 542 2.40 -12.33 23.31
C VAL A 542 2.50 -11.60 21.99
N ASN A 543 2.48 -12.37 20.90
CA ASN A 543 2.57 -11.88 19.54
C ASN A 543 3.80 -10.98 19.31
N ARG A 544 4.93 -11.37 19.88
CA ARG A 544 6.21 -10.66 19.73
C ARG A 544 6.56 -10.48 18.27
N GLY A 545 7.08 -9.30 17.91
CA GLY A 545 7.34 -8.91 16.53
C GLY A 545 6.10 -8.87 15.66
N PHE A 546 4.88 -8.93 16.22
CA PHE A 546 3.63 -9.12 15.48
C PHE A 546 3.68 -10.38 14.61
N SER A 547 4.00 -11.51 15.22
CA SER A 547 4.24 -12.77 14.51
C SER A 547 3.04 -13.30 13.71
N ALA A 548 1.83 -12.77 13.96
CA ALA A 548 0.64 -13.05 13.16
C ALA A 548 -0.34 -11.86 13.18
N PRO A 549 -1.07 -11.60 12.05
CA PRO A 549 -2.07 -10.53 11.94
C PRO A 549 -3.39 -10.95 12.58
N VAL A 550 -3.47 -10.87 13.90
CA VAL A 550 -4.59 -11.32 14.71
C VAL A 550 -5.02 -10.27 15.73
N ASN A 551 -6.27 -10.32 16.16
CA ASN A 551 -6.76 -9.60 17.33
C ASN A 551 -6.58 -10.45 18.59
N ILE A 552 -6.06 -9.85 19.67
CA ILE A 552 -5.77 -10.58 20.92
C ILE A 552 -6.60 -10.01 22.06
N THR A 553 -7.25 -10.92 22.79
CA THR A 553 -7.87 -10.66 24.08
C THR A 553 -7.04 -11.35 25.17
N LEU A 554 -6.34 -10.54 25.95
CA LEU A 554 -5.52 -10.97 27.09
C LEU A 554 -5.78 -10.04 28.27
N LYS A 555 -6.19 -10.60 29.40
CA LYS A 555 -6.42 -9.83 30.61
C LYS A 555 -5.09 -9.50 31.29
N GLN A 556 -4.71 -8.25 31.28
CA GLN A 556 -3.53 -7.70 31.94
C GLN A 556 -3.90 -6.44 32.69
N SER A 557 -3.35 -6.28 33.89
CA SER A 557 -3.50 -5.04 34.65
C SER A 557 -2.70 -3.88 34.06
N GLY A 558 -3.07 -2.64 34.37
CA GLY A 558 -2.27 -1.46 33.99
C GLY A 558 -0.83 -1.55 34.48
N ALA A 559 -0.59 -2.12 35.67
CA ALA A 559 0.75 -2.32 36.22
C ALA A 559 1.56 -3.35 35.43
N GLU A 560 0.95 -4.43 34.93
CA GLU A 560 1.63 -5.41 34.04
C GLU A 560 1.97 -4.77 32.68
N ARG A 561 1.07 -3.98 32.11
CA ARG A 561 1.33 -3.25 30.84
C ARG A 561 2.42 -2.21 31.01
N ALA A 562 2.40 -1.41 32.07
CA ALA A 562 3.47 -0.47 32.39
C ALA A 562 4.82 -1.19 32.56
N PHE A 563 4.82 -2.39 33.18
CA PHE A 563 6.02 -3.19 33.30
C PHE A 563 6.54 -3.67 31.92
N LEU A 564 5.66 -4.19 31.06
CA LEU A 564 6.04 -4.59 29.68
C LEU A 564 6.56 -3.41 28.86
N MET A 565 5.94 -2.22 28.94
CA MET A 565 6.43 -0.99 28.29
C MET A 565 7.87 -0.67 28.66
N GLY A 566 8.26 -0.93 29.91
CA GLY A 566 9.61 -0.65 30.41
C GLY A 566 10.62 -1.73 30.11
N HIS A 567 10.20 -3.00 30.06
CA HIS A 567 11.12 -4.12 30.24
C HIS A 567 11.06 -5.22 29.18
N ASP A 568 10.02 -5.29 28.32
CA ASP A 568 9.99 -6.36 27.32
C ASP A 568 11.23 -6.27 26.42
N SER A 569 11.86 -7.41 26.19
CA SER A 569 13.02 -7.51 25.29
C SER A 569 12.65 -7.32 23.82
N ASP A 570 11.39 -7.63 23.47
CA ASP A 570 10.86 -7.39 22.12
C ASP A 570 10.36 -5.95 21.98
N PRO A 571 10.97 -5.12 21.11
CA PRO A 571 10.57 -3.72 20.98
C PRO A 571 9.14 -3.52 20.48
N PHE A 572 8.64 -4.43 19.63
CA PHE A 572 7.24 -4.37 19.18
C PHE A 572 6.29 -4.61 20.35
N ALA A 573 6.56 -5.61 21.19
CA ALA A 573 5.74 -5.91 22.37
C ALA A 573 5.79 -4.79 23.41
N ARG A 574 6.93 -4.09 23.56
CA ARG A 574 7.03 -2.86 24.39
C ARG A 574 6.07 -1.79 23.90
N TRP A 575 6.11 -1.49 22.60
CA TRP A 575 5.21 -0.52 21.97
C TRP A 575 3.75 -0.96 22.11
N GLU A 576 3.44 -2.21 21.82
CA GLU A 576 2.08 -2.78 21.88
C GLU A 576 1.49 -2.69 23.29
N ALA A 577 2.27 -2.96 24.32
CA ALA A 577 1.84 -2.81 25.73
C ALA A 577 1.38 -1.36 26.01
N GLY A 578 2.11 -0.38 25.49
CA GLY A 578 1.74 1.04 25.59
C GLY A 578 0.46 1.36 24.83
N GLN A 579 0.31 0.85 23.61
CA GLN A 579 -0.90 1.04 22.80
C GLN A 579 -2.13 0.43 23.49
N GLN A 580 -2.01 -0.78 24.04
CA GLN A 580 -3.11 -1.43 24.76
C GLN A 580 -3.47 -0.68 26.04
N PHE A 581 -2.48 -0.19 26.80
CA PHE A 581 -2.75 0.57 28.01
C PHE A 581 -3.46 1.90 27.68
N ALA A 582 -2.96 2.65 26.69
CA ALA A 582 -3.60 3.88 26.24
C ALA A 582 -5.02 3.62 25.71
N THR A 583 -5.21 2.53 24.97
CA THR A 583 -6.52 2.13 24.42
C THR A 583 -7.54 1.91 25.52
N ASP A 584 -7.19 1.16 26.55
CA ASP A 584 -8.10 0.90 27.70
C ASP A 584 -8.49 2.19 28.40
N LEU A 585 -7.51 3.09 28.63
CA LEU A 585 -7.77 4.39 29.25
C LEU A 585 -8.71 5.27 28.42
N MET A 586 -8.50 5.29 27.10
CA MET A 586 -9.30 6.11 26.21
C MET A 586 -10.70 5.53 25.99
N LEU A 587 -10.86 4.22 25.81
CA LEU A 587 -12.18 3.59 25.70
C LEU A 587 -12.99 3.73 26.99
N LYS A 588 -12.36 3.58 28.14
CA LYS A 588 -13.00 3.91 29.42
C LYS A 588 -13.47 5.37 29.47
N ARG A 589 -12.64 6.31 29.01
CA ARG A 589 -13.00 7.72 28.93
C ARG A 589 -14.16 7.95 27.94
N VAL A 590 -14.20 7.25 26.80
CA VAL A 590 -15.34 7.33 25.87
C VAL A 590 -16.63 6.93 26.58
N GLU A 591 -16.64 5.81 27.31
CA GLU A 591 -17.80 5.38 28.10
C GLU A 591 -18.19 6.39 29.19
N GLU A 592 -17.22 7.02 29.83
CA GLU A 592 -17.47 8.07 30.82
C GLU A 592 -18.13 9.31 30.19
N ILE A 593 -17.61 9.75 29.04
CA ILE A 593 -18.21 10.87 28.28
C ILE A 593 -19.67 10.58 27.91
N GLN A 594 -19.92 9.38 27.38
CA GLN A 594 -21.28 8.95 27.00
C GLN A 594 -22.25 8.91 28.19
N ARG A 595 -21.75 8.70 29.41
CA ARG A 595 -22.57 8.70 30.65
C ARG A 595 -22.59 10.08 31.34
N GLY A 596 -21.91 11.10 30.80
CA GLY A 596 -21.81 12.42 31.40
C GLY A 596 -20.94 12.46 32.67
N ALA A 597 -20.02 11.49 32.83
CA ALA A 597 -19.09 11.39 33.96
C ALA A 597 -17.65 11.52 33.46
N VAL A 598 -16.75 12.07 34.28
CA VAL A 598 -15.32 12.19 33.94
C VAL A 598 -14.49 11.91 35.20
N SER A 599 -13.63 10.88 35.13
CA SER A 599 -12.65 10.56 36.20
C SER A 599 -11.24 11.02 35.80
N ALA A 600 -10.30 11.05 36.77
CA ALA A 600 -8.89 11.23 36.42
C ALA A 600 -8.33 10.01 35.68
N TYR A 601 -7.37 10.22 34.77
CA TYR A 601 -6.63 9.11 34.17
C TYR A 601 -5.70 8.44 35.18
N ASP A 602 -5.41 7.17 34.98
CA ASP A 602 -4.43 6.42 35.78
C ASP A 602 -3.04 7.06 35.58
N PRO A 603 -2.40 7.56 36.66
CA PRO A 603 -1.09 8.20 36.56
C PRO A 603 0.03 7.27 36.08
N ALA A 604 -0.13 5.96 36.27
CA ALA A 604 0.88 4.97 35.87
C ALA A 604 1.20 5.03 34.37
N PHE A 605 0.24 5.42 33.53
CA PHE A 605 0.50 5.59 32.09
C PHE A 605 1.42 6.78 31.82
N ALA A 606 1.15 7.94 32.43
CA ALA A 606 2.02 9.10 32.27
C ALA A 606 3.42 8.83 32.86
N GLU A 607 3.53 8.12 33.97
CA GLU A 607 4.82 7.69 34.53
C GLU A 607 5.59 6.80 33.57
N ALA A 608 4.93 5.82 32.93
CA ALA A 608 5.55 4.94 31.93
C ALA A 608 6.05 5.74 30.70
N ILE A 609 5.27 6.69 30.18
CA ILE A 609 5.73 7.62 29.13
C ILE A 609 6.94 8.43 29.63
N GLY A 610 6.92 8.93 30.86
CA GLY A 610 8.03 9.64 31.47
C GLY A 610 9.31 8.80 31.56
N HIS A 611 9.21 7.51 31.84
CA HIS A 611 10.36 6.59 31.80
C HIS A 611 10.95 6.48 30.39
N ILE A 612 10.11 6.36 29.34
CA ILE A 612 10.57 6.35 27.93
C ILE A 612 11.29 7.66 27.61
N LEU A 613 10.74 8.81 27.96
CA LEU A 613 11.33 10.13 27.69
C LEU A 613 12.66 10.38 28.43
N ARG A 614 12.92 9.68 29.55
CA ARG A 614 14.16 9.79 30.32
C ARG A 614 15.21 8.77 29.96
N ASP A 615 14.87 7.74 29.20
CA ASP A 615 15.81 6.69 28.78
C ASP A 615 16.60 7.15 27.54
N GLU A 616 17.78 7.73 27.79
CA GLU A 616 18.66 8.22 26.74
C GLU A 616 19.31 7.11 25.89
N LYS A 617 19.13 5.85 26.27
CA LYS A 617 19.67 4.70 25.53
C LYS A 617 18.72 4.20 24.44
N LEU A 618 17.45 4.62 24.52
CA LEU A 618 16.48 4.27 23.49
C LEU A 618 16.79 4.98 22.18
N GLU A 619 16.61 4.25 21.09
CA GLU A 619 16.60 4.84 19.77
C GLU A 619 15.52 5.92 19.68
N THR A 620 15.87 7.13 19.22
CA THR A 620 14.95 8.27 19.19
C THR A 620 13.71 8.01 18.33
N ALA A 621 13.87 7.30 17.21
CA ALA A 621 12.75 6.89 16.36
C ALA A 621 11.78 5.94 17.09
N PHE A 622 12.32 4.98 17.84
CA PHE A 622 11.51 4.08 18.66
C PHE A 622 10.81 4.84 19.80
N ALA A 623 11.51 5.75 20.48
CA ALA A 623 10.92 6.57 21.54
C ALA A 623 9.74 7.41 21.01
N ALA A 624 9.86 7.97 19.80
CA ALA A 624 8.78 8.71 19.13
C ALA A 624 7.54 7.83 18.90
N GLU A 625 7.71 6.59 18.43
CA GLU A 625 6.60 5.64 18.25
C GLU A 625 6.02 5.18 19.59
N ALA A 626 6.87 4.94 20.60
CA ALA A 626 6.45 4.44 21.91
C ALA A 626 5.62 5.45 22.73
N ILE A 627 5.82 6.76 22.52
CA ILE A 627 5.00 7.82 23.16
C ILE A 627 3.78 8.21 22.32
N ALA A 628 3.66 7.75 21.08
CA ALA A 628 2.51 8.06 20.22
C ALA A 628 1.24 7.37 20.73
N LEU A 629 0.14 8.11 20.84
CA LEU A 629 -1.16 7.54 21.23
C LEU A 629 -1.81 6.78 20.08
N PRO A 630 -2.62 5.74 20.36
CA PRO A 630 -3.43 5.04 19.37
C PRO A 630 -4.23 5.99 18.48
N GLY A 631 -4.32 5.69 17.19
CA GLY A 631 -5.12 6.44 16.23
C GLY A 631 -6.63 6.34 16.53
N ALA A 632 -7.40 7.31 16.05
CA ALA A 632 -8.86 7.29 16.19
C ALA A 632 -9.49 6.06 15.53
N ASP A 633 -8.96 5.66 14.36
CA ASP A 633 -9.45 4.47 13.63
C ASP A 633 -9.21 3.19 14.43
N TYR A 634 -8.07 3.05 15.09
CA TYR A 634 -7.77 1.89 15.92
C TYR A 634 -8.71 1.78 17.14
N LEU A 635 -9.07 2.92 17.75
CA LEU A 635 -10.06 2.97 18.83
C LEU A 635 -11.46 2.63 18.31
N ALA A 636 -11.82 3.17 17.13
CA ALA A 636 -13.10 2.92 16.48
C ALA A 636 -13.32 1.41 16.22
N GLU A 637 -12.28 0.67 15.81
CA GLU A 637 -12.37 -0.78 15.60
C GLU A 637 -12.66 -1.58 16.89
N ARG A 638 -12.37 -1.02 18.06
CA ARG A 638 -12.65 -1.62 19.38
C ARG A 638 -14.05 -1.30 19.93
N MET A 639 -14.82 -0.49 19.23
CA MET A 639 -16.16 -0.07 19.65
C MET A 639 -17.23 -0.84 18.86
N ALA A 640 -18.35 -1.16 19.48
CA ALA A 640 -19.51 -1.73 18.78
C ALA A 640 -20.20 -0.71 17.88
N VAL A 641 -20.38 0.52 18.40
CA VAL A 641 -20.88 1.69 17.67
C VAL A 641 -19.85 2.80 17.80
N ILE A 642 -19.39 3.30 16.67
CA ILE A 642 -18.34 4.33 16.62
C ILE A 642 -18.90 5.69 17.02
N ASP A 643 -18.26 6.33 18.02
CA ASP A 643 -18.57 7.68 18.50
C ASP A 643 -17.32 8.56 18.28
N VAL A 644 -17.30 9.24 17.13
CA VAL A 644 -16.11 10.00 16.70
C VAL A 644 -15.83 11.19 17.60
N GLU A 645 -16.86 11.84 18.14
CA GLU A 645 -16.74 12.97 19.05
C GLU A 645 -16.15 12.55 20.39
N ALA A 646 -16.64 11.44 20.95
CA ALA A 646 -16.15 10.92 22.22
C ALA A 646 -14.72 10.38 22.09
N ILE A 647 -14.38 9.72 20.96
CA ILE A 647 -12.99 9.29 20.67
C ILE A 647 -12.06 10.50 20.61
N HIS A 648 -12.44 11.54 19.86
CA HIS A 648 -11.64 12.76 19.76
C HIS A 648 -11.42 13.41 21.13
N ALA A 649 -12.50 13.61 21.90
CA ALA A 649 -12.44 14.21 23.23
C ALA A 649 -11.57 13.40 24.22
N ALA A 650 -11.68 12.07 24.20
CA ALA A 650 -10.87 11.18 25.03
C ALA A 650 -9.38 11.27 24.68
N ARG A 651 -9.04 11.29 23.37
CA ARG A 651 -7.64 11.44 22.93
C ARG A 651 -7.02 12.78 23.32
N GLU A 652 -7.74 13.88 23.08
CA GLU A 652 -7.25 15.22 23.44
C GLU A 652 -7.11 15.40 24.95
N ALA A 653 -8.03 14.84 25.74
CA ALA A 653 -7.93 14.87 27.21
C ALA A 653 -6.70 14.08 27.72
N LEU A 654 -6.38 12.92 27.13
CA LEU A 654 -5.19 12.14 27.51
C LEU A 654 -3.91 12.89 27.08
N ARG A 655 -3.87 13.46 25.87
CA ARG A 655 -2.75 14.28 25.40
C ARG A 655 -2.48 15.47 26.33
N ALA A 656 -3.51 16.22 26.70
CA ALA A 656 -3.40 17.34 27.61
C ALA A 656 -2.93 16.90 29.01
N THR A 657 -3.40 15.75 29.51
CA THR A 657 -2.97 15.18 30.78
C THR A 657 -1.47 14.86 30.77
N ILE A 658 -0.98 14.20 29.74
CA ILE A 658 0.45 13.89 29.55
C ILE A 658 1.25 15.17 29.44
N ALA A 659 0.79 16.14 28.64
CA ALA A 659 1.46 17.41 28.44
C ALA A 659 1.65 18.18 29.76
N LYS A 660 0.63 18.22 30.62
CA LYS A 660 0.69 18.87 31.94
C LYS A 660 1.61 18.11 32.90
N THR A 661 1.48 16.77 32.93
CA THR A 661 2.21 15.93 33.89
C THR A 661 3.70 15.89 33.60
N LEU A 662 4.07 15.81 32.31
CA LEU A 662 5.44 15.59 31.85
C LEU A 662 6.07 16.85 31.23
N ARG A 663 5.54 18.05 31.53
CA ARG A 663 5.97 19.28 30.87
C ARG A 663 7.49 19.44 30.81
N LEU A 664 8.19 19.25 31.92
CA LEU A 664 9.64 19.43 32.00
C LEU A 664 10.41 18.37 31.17
N ASP A 665 9.92 17.13 31.16
CA ASP A 665 10.53 16.07 30.34
C ASP A 665 10.34 16.34 28.85
N LEU A 666 9.15 16.78 28.43
CA LEU A 666 8.85 17.14 27.05
C LEU A 666 9.70 18.33 26.58
N GLU A 667 9.86 19.38 27.41
CA GLU A 667 10.72 20.52 27.11
C GLU A 667 12.18 20.12 26.98
N ARG A 668 12.68 19.28 27.91
CA ARG A 668 14.05 18.74 27.87
C ARG A 668 14.29 17.94 26.59
N VAL A 669 13.39 17.01 26.24
CA VAL A 669 13.53 16.15 25.04
C VAL A 669 13.44 16.98 23.77
N PHE A 670 12.54 17.98 23.70
CA PHE A 670 12.45 18.91 22.59
C PHE A 670 13.76 19.64 22.34
N ALA A 671 14.38 20.18 23.39
CA ALA A 671 15.65 20.90 23.30
C ALA A 671 16.83 19.96 22.92
N ALA A 672 16.89 18.77 23.53
CA ALA A 672 17.96 17.80 23.31
C ALA A 672 18.00 17.24 21.87
N ASN A 673 16.87 17.25 21.17
CA ASN A 673 16.76 16.72 19.81
C ASN A 673 16.83 17.82 18.72
N ARG A 674 17.18 19.04 19.09
CA ARG A 674 17.54 20.09 18.14
C ARG A 674 18.88 19.74 17.48
N SER A 675 18.99 20.01 16.19
CA SER A 675 20.24 19.87 15.44
C SER A 675 20.48 21.13 14.60
N ASP A 676 21.70 21.62 14.60
CA ASP A 676 22.16 22.69 13.71
C ASP A 676 22.97 22.12 12.52
N ALA A 677 23.03 20.78 12.39
CA ALA A 677 23.64 20.10 11.25
C ALA A 677 22.75 20.22 10.00
N PRO A 678 23.33 20.21 8.79
CA PRO A 678 22.54 20.14 7.56
C PRO A 678 21.55 18.98 7.59
N PHE A 679 20.39 19.15 6.92
CA PHE A 679 19.40 18.09 6.81
C PHE A 679 20.00 16.81 6.23
N SER A 680 19.67 15.67 6.84
CA SER A 680 19.95 14.34 6.33
C SER A 680 18.73 13.44 6.52
N PRO A 681 18.34 12.64 5.52
CA PRO A 681 17.21 11.70 5.62
C PRO A 681 17.58 10.37 6.28
N ASP A 682 18.79 10.22 6.81
CA ASP A 682 19.23 9.02 7.51
C ASP A 682 18.37 8.71 8.75
N ALA A 683 18.37 7.44 9.17
CA ALA A 683 17.52 6.95 10.25
C ALA A 683 17.72 7.70 11.57
N GLN A 684 18.95 8.04 11.93
CA GLN A 684 19.25 8.73 13.19
C GLN A 684 18.74 10.17 13.17
N SER A 685 19.02 10.92 12.10
CA SER A 685 18.57 12.31 11.93
C SER A 685 17.04 12.40 11.86
N ALA A 686 16.42 11.52 11.08
CA ALA A 686 14.95 11.41 11.00
C ALA A 686 14.34 11.04 12.37
N GLY A 687 14.97 10.12 13.12
CA GLY A 687 14.51 9.74 14.45
C GLY A 687 14.53 10.92 15.47
N ARG A 688 15.56 11.78 15.43
CA ARG A 688 15.61 12.99 16.26
C ARG A 688 14.48 13.96 15.92
N ARG A 689 14.21 14.21 14.63
CA ARG A 689 13.09 15.06 14.20
C ARG A 689 11.75 14.43 14.59
N ALA A 690 11.59 13.12 14.42
CA ALA A 690 10.38 12.41 14.82
C ALA A 690 10.08 12.57 16.32
N LEU A 691 11.07 12.36 17.19
CA LEU A 691 10.89 12.50 18.63
C LEU A 691 10.63 13.96 19.03
N ARG A 692 11.37 14.91 18.45
CA ARG A 692 11.15 16.34 18.67
C ARG A 692 9.73 16.76 18.29
N ASN A 693 9.25 16.34 17.14
CA ASN A 693 7.92 16.66 16.64
C ASN A 693 6.80 15.94 17.41
N ALA A 694 7.05 14.71 17.88
CA ALA A 694 6.11 14.00 18.76
C ALA A 694 5.87 14.74 20.08
N VAL A 695 6.94 15.20 20.74
CA VAL A 695 6.80 15.96 21.99
C VAL A 695 6.20 17.36 21.77
N LEU A 696 6.46 18.01 20.61
CA LEU A 696 5.80 19.24 20.21
C LEU A 696 4.28 19.05 20.09
N GLY A 697 3.84 17.88 19.59
CA GLY A 697 2.43 17.52 19.52
C GLY A 697 1.73 17.51 20.87
N TYR A 698 2.40 17.07 21.95
CA TYR A 698 1.87 17.15 23.32
C TYR A 698 1.73 18.60 23.80
N ARG A 699 2.71 19.47 23.54
CA ARG A 699 2.61 20.88 23.90
C ARG A 699 1.44 21.56 23.18
N ALA A 700 1.22 21.25 21.92
CA ALA A 700 0.11 21.79 21.13
C ALA A 700 -1.28 21.43 21.71
N ALA A 701 -1.40 20.32 22.44
CA ALA A 701 -2.66 19.96 23.12
C ALA A 701 -3.09 20.95 24.22
N LEU A 702 -2.22 21.86 24.60
CA LEU A 702 -2.52 22.94 25.59
C LEU A 702 -2.93 24.25 24.93
N ALA A 703 -3.08 24.33 23.60
CA ALA A 703 -3.33 25.57 22.87
C ALA A 703 -4.61 26.31 23.30
N ALA A 704 -5.62 25.60 23.81
CA ALA A 704 -6.82 26.22 24.35
C ALA A 704 -6.62 26.89 25.72
N GLU A 705 -5.56 26.54 26.47
CA GLU A 705 -5.26 27.00 27.81
C GLU A 705 -4.03 27.93 27.87
N ASP A 706 -3.12 27.79 26.89
CA ASP A 706 -1.85 28.53 26.81
C ASP A 706 -1.80 29.35 25.50
N PRO A 707 -1.97 30.68 25.60
CA PRO A 707 -2.00 31.59 24.45
C PRO A 707 -0.66 31.66 23.69
N ASP A 708 0.44 31.24 24.31
CA ASP A 708 1.78 31.29 23.69
C ASP A 708 2.01 30.12 22.71
N VAL A 709 1.14 29.11 22.68
CA VAL A 709 1.29 27.93 21.81
C VAL A 709 1.21 28.31 20.33
N ALA A 710 0.20 29.07 19.91
CA ALA A 710 0.03 29.42 18.50
C ALA A 710 1.19 30.31 17.97
N PRO A 711 1.62 31.39 18.65
CA PRO A 711 2.80 32.14 18.26
C PRO A 711 4.08 31.32 18.22
N HIS A 712 4.25 30.37 19.16
CA HIS A 712 5.40 29.48 19.18
C HIS A 712 5.41 28.52 17.97
N LEU A 713 4.27 27.94 17.64
CA LEU A 713 4.14 27.08 16.43
C LEU A 713 4.42 27.87 15.15
N LEU A 714 3.92 29.11 15.05
CA LEU A 714 4.20 29.98 13.90
C LEU A 714 5.70 30.32 13.81
N HIS A 715 6.35 30.58 14.96
CA HIS A 715 7.80 30.79 14.99
C HIS A 715 8.56 29.54 14.50
N LEU A 716 8.21 28.33 14.98
CA LEU A 716 8.85 27.08 14.55
C LEU A 716 8.61 26.81 13.06
N TYR A 717 7.40 27.06 12.56
CA TYR A 717 7.08 26.99 11.13
C TYR A 717 7.99 27.91 10.29
N SER A 718 8.12 29.17 10.71
CA SER A 718 8.89 30.16 9.96
C SER A 718 10.40 29.90 10.02
N ALA A 719 10.91 29.40 11.14
CA ALA A 719 12.32 29.11 11.37
C ALA A 719 12.79 27.76 10.80
N ALA A 720 11.85 26.89 10.36
CA ALA A 720 12.20 25.57 9.86
C ALA A 720 13.00 25.65 8.56
N ASP A 721 14.13 24.94 8.52
CA ASP A 721 15.05 24.82 7.39
C ASP A 721 14.78 23.55 6.53
N ASN A 722 13.81 22.73 6.93
CA ASN A 722 13.43 21.52 6.24
C ASN A 722 11.91 21.34 6.27
N MET A 723 11.39 20.55 5.32
CA MET A 723 9.95 20.31 5.17
C MET A 723 9.37 19.49 6.32
N THR A 724 10.10 18.56 6.92
CA THR A 724 9.60 17.75 8.05
C THR A 724 9.19 18.63 9.23
N ASP A 725 10.09 19.51 9.67
CA ASP A 725 9.81 20.38 10.81
C ASP A 725 8.79 21.47 10.47
N ARG A 726 8.84 22.01 9.23
CA ARG A 726 7.84 22.99 8.76
C ARG A 726 6.44 22.40 8.75
N MET A 727 6.28 21.19 8.21
CA MET A 727 5.00 20.49 8.17
C MET A 727 4.53 20.08 9.57
N ALA A 728 5.43 19.68 10.46
CA ALA A 728 5.07 19.34 11.85
C ALA A 728 4.46 20.53 12.58
N ALA A 729 5.08 21.70 12.49
CA ALA A 729 4.55 22.92 13.10
C ALA A 729 3.22 23.36 12.45
N LEU A 730 3.15 23.37 11.11
CA LEU A 730 1.95 23.75 10.37
C LEU A 730 0.78 22.78 10.63
N ARG A 731 1.04 21.47 10.70
CA ARG A 731 0.03 20.44 11.00
C ARG A 731 -0.64 20.66 12.37
N LEU A 732 0.12 21.11 13.35
CA LEU A 732 -0.42 21.44 14.67
C LEU A 732 -1.17 22.79 14.64
N LEU A 733 -0.65 23.75 13.89
CA LEU A 733 -1.22 25.11 13.82
C LEU A 733 -2.57 25.12 13.07
N VAL A 734 -2.80 24.25 12.10
CA VAL A 734 -4.09 24.19 11.37
C VAL A 734 -5.28 23.80 12.26
N ASP A 735 -5.04 23.22 13.42
CA ASP A 735 -6.07 22.88 14.41
C ASP A 735 -6.26 23.98 15.47
N VAL A 736 -5.50 25.06 15.41
CA VAL A 736 -5.63 26.22 16.32
C VAL A 736 -6.31 27.37 15.60
N ALA A 737 -7.48 27.79 16.08
CA ALA A 737 -8.17 28.93 15.50
C ALA A 737 -7.41 30.23 15.82
N GLY A 738 -7.17 31.07 14.80
CA GLY A 738 -6.48 32.34 14.99
C GLY A 738 -5.82 32.88 13.72
N ALA A 739 -5.22 34.05 13.84
CA ALA A 739 -4.52 34.76 12.76
C ALA A 739 -3.23 34.00 12.35
N GLU A 740 -2.56 33.37 13.31
CA GLU A 740 -1.32 32.60 13.10
C GLU A 740 -1.52 31.44 12.12
N ARG A 741 -2.67 30.73 12.23
CA ARG A 741 -3.07 29.68 11.29
C ARG A 741 -3.16 30.19 9.86
N GLN A 742 -3.90 31.29 9.67
CA GLN A 742 -4.10 31.85 8.33
C GLN A 742 -2.79 32.39 7.76
N ALA A 743 -2.01 33.11 8.55
CA ALA A 743 -0.71 33.63 8.14
C ALA A 743 0.25 32.52 7.67
N ALA A 744 0.29 31.39 8.39
CA ALA A 744 1.13 30.27 8.01
C ALA A 744 0.63 29.55 6.74
N LEU A 745 -0.69 29.40 6.55
CA LEU A 745 -1.27 28.79 5.36
C LEU A 745 -1.05 29.64 4.11
N ASP A 746 -1.18 30.98 4.24
CA ASP A 746 -0.96 31.91 3.13
C ASP A 746 0.52 31.95 2.75
N ASP A 747 1.44 32.07 3.72
CA ASP A 747 2.89 32.02 3.49
C ASP A 747 3.32 30.67 2.86
N PHE A 748 2.73 29.55 3.30
CA PHE A 748 3.07 28.25 2.74
C PHE A 748 2.66 28.15 1.27
N TYR A 749 1.44 28.59 0.93
CA TYR A 749 1.00 28.62 -0.45
C TYR A 749 1.83 29.56 -1.31
N ASP A 750 2.12 30.75 -0.85
CA ASP A 750 2.92 31.75 -1.59
C ASP A 750 4.34 31.24 -1.87
N ARG A 751 4.95 30.52 -0.93
CA ARG A 751 6.29 29.91 -1.12
C ARG A 751 6.32 28.78 -2.12
N TYR A 752 5.26 27.98 -2.17
CA TYR A 752 5.30 26.68 -2.84
C TYR A 752 4.24 26.48 -3.94
N ARG A 753 3.54 27.55 -4.34
CA ARG A 753 2.45 27.45 -5.34
C ARG A 753 2.89 26.87 -6.68
N ASP A 754 4.16 26.95 -7.02
CA ASP A 754 4.74 26.42 -8.27
C ASP A 754 5.23 24.97 -8.14
N ASP A 755 5.16 24.36 -6.94
CA ASP A 755 5.46 22.95 -6.71
C ASP A 755 4.18 22.15 -6.42
N PRO A 756 3.66 21.38 -7.42
CA PRO A 756 2.42 20.64 -7.27
C PRO A 756 2.40 19.65 -6.10
N LEU A 757 3.53 19.00 -5.78
CA LEU A 757 3.63 18.03 -4.69
C LEU A 757 3.56 18.69 -3.31
N VAL A 758 4.10 19.90 -3.17
CA VAL A 758 4.00 20.67 -1.93
C VAL A 758 2.61 21.28 -1.79
N VAL A 759 1.99 21.72 -2.88
CA VAL A 759 0.59 22.17 -2.88
C VAL A 759 -0.37 21.04 -2.46
N ASP A 760 -0.08 19.78 -2.79
CA ASP A 760 -0.85 18.63 -2.28
C ASP A 760 -0.80 18.54 -0.76
N LYS A 761 0.35 18.83 -0.13
CA LYS A 761 0.48 18.90 1.32
C LYS A 761 -0.38 20.01 1.92
N TRP A 762 -0.39 21.18 1.29
CA TRP A 762 -1.21 22.33 1.70
C TRP A 762 -2.72 22.04 1.62
N LEU A 763 -3.18 21.38 0.55
CA LEU A 763 -4.57 20.94 0.42
C LEU A 763 -4.95 19.93 1.52
N SER A 764 -4.09 18.93 1.72
CA SER A 764 -4.33 17.86 2.70
C SER A 764 -4.39 18.37 4.12
N LEU A 765 -3.51 19.29 4.51
CA LEU A 765 -3.51 19.89 5.85
C LEU A 765 -4.83 20.56 6.19
N GLN A 766 -5.39 21.32 5.25
CA GLN A 766 -6.67 21.99 5.45
C GLN A 766 -7.84 21.00 5.51
N ALA A 767 -7.80 19.95 4.71
CA ALA A 767 -8.83 18.92 4.68
C ALA A 767 -8.90 18.09 5.97
N VAL A 768 -7.78 17.92 6.70
CA VAL A 768 -7.71 17.12 7.92
C VAL A 768 -7.81 17.95 9.21
N SER A 769 -8.07 19.25 9.13
CA SER A 769 -8.25 20.09 10.30
C SER A 769 -9.47 19.67 11.14
N ALA A 770 -9.31 19.68 12.48
CA ALA A 770 -10.37 19.38 13.42
C ALA A 770 -11.37 20.54 13.62
N LEU A 771 -11.13 21.70 13.04
CA LEU A 771 -11.98 22.89 13.22
C LEU A 771 -13.34 22.76 12.52
N PRO A 772 -14.40 23.38 13.05
CA PRO A 772 -15.76 23.26 12.53
C PRO A 772 -15.95 23.73 11.09
N ASP A 773 -15.16 24.71 10.62
CA ASP A 773 -15.23 25.29 9.28
C ASP A 773 -14.56 24.45 8.17
N THR A 774 -14.03 23.27 8.51
CA THR A 774 -13.18 22.48 7.60
C THR A 774 -13.90 22.07 6.33
N LEU A 775 -15.15 21.59 6.39
CA LEU A 775 -15.88 21.18 5.17
C LEU A 775 -16.14 22.39 4.24
N ASP A 776 -16.43 23.56 4.81
CA ASP A 776 -16.64 24.76 3.99
C ASP A 776 -15.34 25.22 3.32
N ARG A 777 -14.20 25.09 4.00
CA ARG A 777 -12.87 25.31 3.40
C ARG A 777 -12.58 24.31 2.28
N VAL A 778 -12.85 23.03 2.49
CA VAL A 778 -12.69 22.00 1.47
C VAL A 778 -13.53 22.32 0.24
N LYS A 779 -14.78 22.73 0.42
CA LYS A 779 -15.66 23.16 -0.68
C LYS A 779 -15.12 24.39 -1.41
N ALA A 780 -14.59 25.37 -0.69
CA ALA A 780 -13.98 26.56 -1.29
C ALA A 780 -12.72 26.19 -2.11
N LEU A 781 -11.90 25.26 -1.61
CA LEU A 781 -10.69 24.79 -2.27
C LEU A 781 -10.96 24.00 -3.57
N LEU A 782 -12.15 23.44 -3.76
CA LEU A 782 -12.52 22.83 -5.05
C LEU A 782 -12.54 23.87 -6.19
N GLY A 783 -12.79 25.14 -5.90
CA GLY A 783 -12.73 26.25 -6.87
C GLY A 783 -11.37 26.93 -6.94
N HIS A 784 -10.39 26.50 -6.17
CA HIS A 784 -9.07 27.11 -6.13
C HIS A 784 -8.24 26.72 -7.36
N PRO A 785 -7.46 27.64 -8.00
CA PRO A 785 -6.64 27.31 -9.17
C PRO A 785 -5.65 26.15 -9.00
N ALA A 786 -5.27 25.86 -7.75
CA ALA A 786 -4.37 24.75 -7.43
C ALA A 786 -5.05 23.37 -7.45
N PHE A 787 -6.39 23.30 -7.56
CA PHE A 787 -7.15 22.04 -7.58
C PHE A 787 -7.68 21.72 -8.97
N ALA A 788 -7.62 20.45 -9.36
CA ALA A 788 -8.24 19.94 -10.59
C ALA A 788 -8.74 18.50 -10.36
N MET A 789 -9.98 18.23 -10.78
CA MET A 789 -10.61 16.89 -10.63
C MET A 789 -9.98 15.83 -11.52
N GLU A 790 -9.35 16.20 -12.60
CA GLU A 790 -8.66 15.31 -13.55
C GLU A 790 -7.31 14.81 -13.01
N LYS A 791 -6.81 15.43 -11.95
CA LYS A 791 -5.49 15.10 -11.37
C LYS A 791 -5.64 14.20 -10.12
N PRO A 792 -5.27 12.91 -10.19
CA PRO A 792 -5.45 11.95 -9.09
C PRO A 792 -4.84 12.41 -7.76
N ASN A 793 -3.63 13.02 -7.79
CA ASN A 793 -2.97 13.49 -6.58
C ASN A 793 -3.76 14.63 -5.91
N LYS A 794 -4.35 15.56 -6.67
CA LYS A 794 -5.18 16.65 -6.12
C LYS A 794 -6.46 16.12 -5.49
N VAL A 795 -7.11 15.15 -6.16
CA VAL A 795 -8.31 14.47 -5.63
C VAL A 795 -8.01 13.78 -4.30
N ARG A 796 -6.90 13.02 -4.23
CA ARG A 796 -6.46 12.36 -3.00
C ARG A 796 -6.12 13.36 -1.91
N ALA A 797 -5.41 14.45 -2.26
CA ALA A 797 -4.96 15.46 -1.32
C ALA A 797 -6.10 16.24 -0.68
N LEU A 798 -7.17 16.52 -1.38
CA LEU A 798 -8.29 17.32 -0.86
C LEU A 798 -9.48 16.44 -0.47
N ILE A 799 -10.08 15.76 -1.43
CA ILE A 799 -11.31 14.98 -1.21
C ILE A 799 -10.99 13.71 -0.40
N GLY A 800 -9.97 12.96 -0.83
CA GLY A 800 -9.54 11.74 -0.12
C GLY A 800 -9.10 12.02 1.32
N ALA A 801 -8.30 13.07 1.54
CA ALA A 801 -7.86 13.46 2.88
C ALA A 801 -9.05 13.83 3.79
N PHE A 802 -10.04 14.58 3.30
CA PHE A 802 -11.24 14.91 4.07
C PHE A 802 -12.07 13.66 4.40
N THR A 803 -12.35 12.81 3.41
CA THR A 803 -13.29 11.69 3.58
C THR A 803 -12.68 10.52 4.35
N ALA A 804 -11.38 10.25 4.19
CA ALA A 804 -10.73 9.10 4.79
C ALA A 804 -9.86 9.43 6.02
N SER A 805 -9.40 10.68 6.20
CA SER A 805 -8.46 11.05 7.26
C SER A 805 -8.98 12.09 8.25
N ASN A 806 -10.24 12.53 8.11
CA ASN A 806 -10.89 13.45 9.05
C ASN A 806 -12.20 12.85 9.59
N PRO A 807 -12.14 11.81 10.44
CA PRO A 807 -13.35 11.17 10.95
C PRO A 807 -14.26 12.15 11.70
N LEU A 808 -13.70 13.11 12.46
CA LEU A 808 -14.49 14.07 13.24
C LEU A 808 -15.40 14.94 12.37
N ARG A 809 -14.91 15.44 11.24
CA ARG A 809 -15.68 16.36 10.38
C ARG A 809 -16.42 15.65 9.26
N TYR A 810 -15.88 14.57 8.76
CA TYR A 810 -16.53 13.72 7.77
C TYR A 810 -17.82 13.09 8.33
N HIS A 811 -17.76 12.60 9.57
CA HIS A 811 -18.91 12.01 10.26
C HIS A 811 -19.75 13.00 11.10
N ALA A 812 -19.74 14.30 10.74
CA ALA A 812 -20.59 15.28 11.38
C ALA A 812 -22.07 14.84 11.40
N ALA A 813 -22.75 15.05 12.51
CA ALA A 813 -24.10 14.52 12.77
C ALA A 813 -25.15 15.00 11.76
N ASP A 814 -24.95 16.15 11.11
CA ASP A 814 -25.84 16.67 10.05
C ASP A 814 -25.77 15.87 8.74
N GLY A 815 -24.73 15.04 8.56
CA GLY A 815 -24.49 14.21 7.35
C GLY A 815 -23.95 14.99 6.15
N SER A 816 -23.52 16.22 6.33
CA SER A 816 -22.99 17.08 5.27
C SER A 816 -21.76 16.49 4.59
N GLY A 817 -20.89 15.78 5.36
CA GLY A 817 -19.74 15.05 4.84
C GLY A 817 -20.14 13.92 3.88
N TYR A 818 -21.20 13.17 4.16
CA TYR A 818 -21.65 12.07 3.31
C TYR A 818 -22.30 12.57 2.01
N ALA A 819 -23.06 13.66 2.10
CA ALA A 819 -23.64 14.30 0.92
C ALA A 819 -22.56 14.83 -0.03
N PHE A 820 -21.54 15.50 0.52
CA PHE A 820 -20.37 15.96 -0.21
C PHE A 820 -19.65 14.79 -0.89
N HIS A 821 -19.41 13.71 -0.15
CA HIS A 821 -18.70 12.54 -0.67
C HIS A 821 -19.43 11.90 -1.86
N ALA A 822 -20.74 11.64 -1.72
CA ALA A 822 -21.54 11.06 -2.81
C ALA A 822 -21.53 11.96 -4.06
N GLU A 823 -21.62 13.28 -3.89
CA GLU A 823 -21.58 14.24 -4.99
C GLU A 823 -20.22 14.22 -5.69
N ARG A 824 -19.10 14.18 -4.95
CA ARG A 824 -17.74 14.17 -5.54
C ARG A 824 -17.46 12.85 -6.25
N THR A 825 -17.89 11.71 -5.69
CA THR A 825 -17.77 10.41 -6.37
C THR A 825 -18.49 10.41 -7.71
N LEU A 826 -19.75 10.88 -7.76
CA LEU A 826 -20.51 10.96 -9.00
C LEU A 826 -19.90 11.92 -10.04
N ALA A 827 -19.28 13.00 -9.60
CA ALA A 827 -18.59 13.93 -10.48
C ALA A 827 -17.29 13.33 -11.05
N LEU A 828 -16.61 12.48 -10.28
CA LEU A 828 -15.32 11.90 -10.65
C LEU A 828 -15.48 10.63 -11.49
N ASP A 829 -16.53 9.85 -11.30
CA ASP A 829 -16.75 8.56 -11.98
C ASP A 829 -16.60 8.63 -13.52
N PRO A 830 -17.20 9.59 -14.24
CA PRO A 830 -17.02 9.70 -15.69
C PRO A 830 -15.60 10.15 -16.11
N ILE A 831 -14.81 10.73 -15.20
CA ILE A 831 -13.44 11.21 -15.45
C ILE A 831 -12.46 10.07 -15.20
N ASN A 832 -12.48 9.51 -14.00
CA ASN A 832 -11.57 8.47 -13.57
C ASN A 832 -12.26 7.48 -12.61
N PRO A 833 -12.85 6.40 -13.14
CA PRO A 833 -13.60 5.40 -12.36
C PRO A 833 -12.80 4.77 -11.23
N GLN A 834 -11.52 4.45 -11.48
CA GLN A 834 -10.65 3.81 -10.48
C GLN A 834 -10.45 4.72 -9.26
N VAL A 835 -10.20 6.01 -9.46
CA VAL A 835 -10.04 6.95 -8.35
C VAL A 835 -11.37 7.18 -7.64
N ALA A 836 -12.48 7.24 -8.38
CA ALA A 836 -13.83 7.40 -7.83
C ALA A 836 -14.21 6.22 -6.93
N ALA A 837 -13.97 4.98 -7.36
CA ALA A 837 -14.25 3.78 -6.58
C ALA A 837 -13.43 3.72 -5.27
N ARG A 838 -12.16 4.10 -5.33
CA ARG A 838 -11.28 4.13 -4.14
C ARG A 838 -11.72 5.14 -3.07
N LEU A 839 -12.42 6.21 -3.46
CA LEU A 839 -12.96 7.16 -2.48
C LEU A 839 -14.06 6.54 -1.61
N LEU A 840 -14.79 5.50 -2.08
CA LEU A 840 -16.00 5.01 -1.43
C LEU A 840 -15.80 4.24 -0.13
N ALA A 841 -14.60 3.77 0.17
CA ALA A 841 -14.32 2.93 1.34
C ALA A 841 -14.89 3.48 2.67
N PRO A 842 -14.83 4.79 3.00
CA PRO A 842 -15.41 5.32 4.23
C PRO A 842 -16.94 5.16 4.31
N LEU A 843 -17.67 5.28 3.19
CA LEU A 843 -19.12 5.07 3.15
C LEU A 843 -19.50 3.61 3.38
N GLY A 844 -18.67 2.66 2.98
CA GLY A 844 -18.89 1.22 3.16
C GLY A 844 -18.98 0.79 4.63
N ARG A 845 -18.47 1.61 5.56
CA ARG A 845 -18.46 1.31 7.01
C ARG A 845 -19.73 1.71 7.75
N TRP A 846 -20.79 2.08 7.05
CA TRP A 846 -22.01 2.65 7.61
C TRP A 846 -22.63 1.84 8.78
N GLN A 847 -22.53 0.53 8.77
CA GLN A 847 -23.08 -0.34 9.82
C GLN A 847 -22.44 -0.12 11.21
N ARG A 848 -21.25 0.50 11.25
CA ARG A 848 -20.47 0.72 12.47
C ARG A 848 -20.89 1.97 13.25
N PHE A 849 -21.82 2.77 12.72
CA PHE A 849 -22.25 4.04 13.31
C PHE A 849 -23.65 3.95 13.94
N ASP A 850 -24.08 5.03 14.60
CA ASP A 850 -25.43 5.17 15.13
C ASP A 850 -26.49 5.21 14.00
N GLY A 851 -27.77 4.99 14.37
CA GLY A 851 -28.87 4.85 13.42
C GLY A 851 -29.06 6.04 12.48
N ASP A 852 -28.82 7.27 12.97
CA ASP A 852 -28.98 8.49 12.18
C ASP A 852 -27.86 8.61 11.13
N ARG A 853 -26.62 8.35 11.52
CA ARG A 853 -25.48 8.30 10.60
C ARG A 853 -25.61 7.15 9.60
N GLN A 854 -26.04 5.97 10.05
CA GLN A 854 -26.32 4.84 9.18
C GLN A 854 -27.29 5.21 8.06
N ALA A 855 -28.43 5.83 8.41
CA ALA A 855 -29.44 6.23 7.43
C ALA A 855 -28.90 7.19 6.38
N LYS A 856 -28.11 8.19 6.80
CA LYS A 856 -27.50 9.20 5.92
C LYS A 856 -26.41 8.61 5.01
N MET A 857 -25.56 7.72 5.53
CA MET A 857 -24.52 7.03 4.75
C MET A 857 -25.15 6.10 3.70
N LYS A 858 -26.18 5.33 4.10
CA LYS A 858 -26.95 4.48 3.16
C LYS A 858 -27.60 5.29 2.05
N ALA A 859 -28.22 6.43 2.40
CA ALA A 859 -28.79 7.33 1.40
C ALA A 859 -27.74 7.84 0.40
N GLY A 860 -26.52 8.10 0.84
CA GLY A 860 -25.38 8.44 -0.02
C GLY A 860 -25.04 7.34 -1.02
N LEU A 861 -24.91 6.09 -0.55
CA LEU A 861 -24.65 4.92 -1.40
C LEU A 861 -25.80 4.64 -2.37
N GLN A 862 -27.04 4.75 -1.91
CA GLN A 862 -28.24 4.60 -2.75
C GLN A 862 -28.32 5.67 -3.85
N ARG A 863 -27.95 6.92 -3.53
CA ARG A 863 -27.85 8.02 -4.51
C ARG A 863 -26.83 7.71 -5.60
N ILE A 864 -25.68 7.15 -5.21
CA ILE A 864 -24.63 6.74 -6.16
C ILE A 864 -25.17 5.64 -7.08
N LEU A 865 -25.74 4.57 -6.52
CA LEU A 865 -26.27 3.44 -7.31
C LEU A 865 -27.46 3.80 -8.21
N ALA A 866 -28.18 4.88 -7.89
CA ALA A 866 -29.28 5.39 -8.71
C ALA A 866 -28.81 6.23 -9.91
N ALA A 867 -27.50 6.53 -10.01
CA ALA A 867 -26.97 7.33 -11.10
C ALA A 867 -26.99 6.53 -12.43
N PRO A 868 -27.41 7.15 -13.55
CA PRO A 868 -27.34 6.50 -14.85
C PRO A 868 -25.87 6.34 -15.30
N LYS A 869 -25.55 5.23 -15.95
CA LYS A 869 -24.23 4.93 -16.54
C LYS A 869 -23.07 4.93 -15.54
N LEU A 870 -23.32 4.39 -14.36
CA LEU A 870 -22.29 4.18 -13.37
C LEU A 870 -21.21 3.20 -13.90
N SER A 871 -19.92 3.48 -13.64
CA SER A 871 -18.84 2.57 -14.01
C SER A 871 -18.94 1.24 -13.25
N PRO A 872 -18.41 0.13 -13.80
CA PRO A 872 -18.29 -1.14 -13.08
C PRO A 872 -17.52 -1.00 -11.76
N ASP A 873 -16.47 -0.16 -11.74
CA ASP A 873 -15.63 0.14 -10.58
C ASP A 873 -16.46 0.67 -9.40
N VAL A 874 -17.16 1.78 -9.62
CA VAL A 874 -17.99 2.42 -8.59
C VAL A 874 -19.22 1.57 -8.25
N TYR A 875 -19.83 0.91 -9.25
CA TYR A 875 -20.97 0.01 -9.03
C TYR A 875 -20.62 -1.13 -8.09
N GLU A 876 -19.49 -1.82 -8.30
CA GLU A 876 -19.06 -2.95 -7.47
C GLU A 876 -18.91 -2.54 -6.01
N ILE A 877 -18.16 -1.46 -5.77
CA ILE A 877 -17.87 -1.00 -4.40
C ILE A 877 -19.17 -0.52 -3.72
N ALA A 878 -19.98 0.29 -4.40
CA ALA A 878 -21.20 0.83 -3.81
C ALA A 878 -22.25 -0.27 -3.52
N SER A 879 -22.43 -1.23 -4.45
CA SER A 879 -23.41 -2.32 -4.28
C SER A 879 -22.98 -3.30 -3.17
N LYS A 880 -21.73 -3.72 -3.15
CA LYS A 880 -21.19 -4.58 -2.09
C LYS A 880 -21.20 -3.90 -0.72
N SER A 881 -21.03 -2.57 -0.67
CA SER A 881 -21.09 -1.81 0.58
C SER A 881 -22.49 -1.76 1.19
N LEU A 882 -23.56 -1.86 0.39
CA LEU A 882 -24.92 -1.93 0.91
C LEU A 882 -25.34 -3.33 1.41
N GLY A 883 -24.69 -4.40 0.93
CA GLY A 883 -24.96 -5.80 1.28
C GLY A 883 -25.85 -6.48 0.26
#